data_015a4fa88b7a77218914a2e321970de4
#
_entry.id   015a4fa88b7a77218914a2e321970de4
#
_cell.length_a   1.000
_cell.length_b   1.000
_cell.length_c   1.000
_cell.angle_alpha   90.00
_cell.angle_beta   90.00
_cell.angle_gamma   90.00
#
_symmetry.space_group_name_H-M   'P 1'
#
loop_
_entity.id
_entity.type
_entity.pdbx_description
1 polymer ?
#
loop_
_entity_poly.entity_id
_entity_poly.type
_entity_poly.pdbx_seq_one_letter_code
_entity_poly.pdbx_strand_id
1 'polypeptide(L)'
;MKNLKLLVFAAFIAGFVGFSLYSTDQVSGQAGGPLVAPTGLMASDNKYNNKIRIEWDAIRGATSYRIFRGSTSAPGSATDIGTTAANTFLDGTATPGQTFFYWVRAESSTGVSPMSLVDQGVRANTTQQGPIPPLEPPPVPPANPMTAAKVYLGKALFWDEQMSSTRTVSCGTCHQAASGGDDLRAKNTPAISTNPGLDQFFGNADDVIASRGVPASNADGLYSFSNLFGFREQVTGRSSVSYIDAGYSPTLFWDGRATGTFRDPITNAIIINNGGALESQVLGPPVSSSEMAHNGRNWNEVAARITDSRPLAVATNVPAALKMWIGGRSYSEVFDEVFGTPEVTPTRIALAIGAYERSLYSDQTPLDLANAGIAPLAQQEQGGRNLFVQNDCAVCHGGSLTSDNSFRYIGVRPTGDDTGRFQVTGNNGDLGRFRTPNLRNVELRGTYFHTGRFASLEEVVAFYNRGGDFTAPNKDPLVRPRGLNPQQQAAIVAFLRRPHTDPRVAAELPPFDRPTLFSQSDRVPQIVGTGVAGSSAQIPVPTAIEPPLVGNPSFTVAVSNALGGANAILVINSTDPGTSNVPASGSFLRQTLTLQGNGAGNGNGSVSVVIPNNIALIGQTFFGRWYVTDPGAAGGFAVTPAFRFTIFGEAPAVNHAAHVDFDGDRKTDISIFRPSNGQWWYARSSDGQSVGAQFGNGTDEIVPADFTGDGKTDIAVWRPLNGEWIVLRSEDSSYYAVPFGAGGDSAAPADYDADGKADMAVFRASSATWFIQASTQGTIIRQFGANGDVPQVGDYDADGKADIAVYRPASGQWWIERSTAGLFATQFGVSTDMPVAMDYTGDGKADIGFFRPSSGEWFILRSEDSSFFAVPFGSSTDIPAPGDYDGDGKADTAVFRPSTGTWYINRSTQGILISAFGISGDLPVPAAYVP
;
A
#
# COMPACT_ATOMS: atom_id res chain seq x y z
N MET A 1 -17.98 -11.97 -54.70
CA MET A 1 -17.23 -10.88 -54.11
C MET A 1 -17.62 -10.72 -52.62
N LYS A 2 -17.34 -11.73 -51.82
CA LYS A 2 -17.60 -11.74 -50.36
C LYS A 2 -16.57 -12.64 -49.66
N ASN A 3 -15.27 -12.52 -49.96
CA ASN A 3 -14.21 -13.28 -49.26
C ASN A 3 -12.84 -12.59 -49.34
N LEU A 4 -12.80 -11.24 -49.20
CA LEU A 4 -11.50 -10.53 -49.21
C LEU A 4 -11.40 -9.44 -48.10
N LYS A 5 -12.12 -9.62 -46.98
CA LYS A 5 -11.99 -8.72 -45.83
C LYS A 5 -11.63 -9.43 -44.52
N LEU A 6 -11.26 -10.72 -44.58
CA LEU A 6 -10.90 -11.50 -43.38
C LEU A 6 -9.40 -11.87 -43.28
N LEU A 7 -8.56 -11.35 -44.15
CA LEU A 7 -7.12 -11.70 -44.21
C LEU A 7 -6.18 -10.54 -43.84
N VAL A 8 -6.70 -9.37 -43.51
CA VAL A 8 -5.88 -8.22 -43.06
C VAL A 8 -5.94 -8.02 -41.54
N PHE A 9 -6.83 -8.70 -40.82
CA PHE A 9 -6.93 -8.62 -39.36
C PHE A 9 -6.15 -9.73 -38.62
N ALA A 10 -5.63 -10.72 -39.34
CA ALA A 10 -4.87 -11.83 -38.72
C ALA A 10 -3.34 -11.61 -38.71
N ALA A 11 -2.84 -10.59 -39.38
CA ALA A 11 -1.39 -10.31 -39.43
C ALA A 11 -0.91 -9.30 -38.39
N PHE A 12 -1.80 -8.72 -37.55
CA PHE A 12 -1.44 -7.77 -36.48
C PHE A 12 -1.54 -8.36 -35.05
N ILE A 13 -1.95 -9.65 -34.93
CA ILE A 13 -2.06 -10.35 -33.65
C ILE A 13 -0.92 -11.37 -33.40
N ALA A 14 -0.05 -11.59 -34.38
CA ALA A 14 1.05 -12.55 -34.27
C ALA A 14 2.38 -11.96 -33.75
N GLY A 15 2.37 -10.72 -33.29
CA GLY A 15 3.56 -10.02 -32.74
C GLY A 15 3.60 -9.85 -31.21
N PHE A 16 2.61 -10.34 -30.47
CA PHE A 16 2.51 -10.07 -29.02
C PHE A 16 2.05 -11.27 -28.20
N VAL A 17 2.63 -12.45 -28.40
CA VAL A 17 2.53 -13.56 -27.45
C VAL A 17 3.89 -14.24 -27.34
N GLY A 18 4.84 -13.52 -26.79
CA GLY A 18 6.01 -14.07 -26.13
C GLY A 18 5.75 -14.06 -24.63
N PHE A 19 4.72 -14.77 -24.16
CA PHE A 19 4.66 -15.13 -22.74
C PHE A 19 5.77 -16.13 -22.45
N SER A 20 6.91 -15.61 -22.05
CA SER A 20 7.88 -16.39 -21.31
C SER A 20 7.22 -16.80 -19.99
N LEU A 21 6.96 -18.08 -19.83
CA LEU A 21 6.67 -18.70 -18.55
C LEU A 21 7.92 -18.49 -17.67
N TYR A 22 7.96 -17.37 -16.98
CA TYR A 22 8.90 -17.23 -15.86
C TYR A 22 8.33 -18.05 -14.72
N SER A 23 9.10 -19.03 -14.29
CA SER A 23 9.00 -19.61 -12.96
C SER A 23 8.99 -18.46 -11.97
N THR A 24 7.98 -18.41 -11.11
CA THR A 24 7.92 -17.51 -9.97
C THR A 24 8.89 -18.00 -8.90
N ASP A 25 10.19 -17.92 -9.17
CA ASP A 25 11.17 -17.92 -8.11
C ASP A 25 11.08 -16.54 -7.45
N GLN A 26 10.46 -16.52 -6.31
CA GLN A 26 10.34 -15.37 -5.43
C GLN A 26 11.73 -14.96 -4.93
N VAL A 27 12.39 -14.06 -5.64
CA VAL A 27 13.56 -13.39 -5.07
C VAL A 27 13.05 -12.17 -4.32
N SER A 28 12.79 -12.34 -3.03
CA SER A 28 12.57 -11.22 -2.11
C SER A 28 13.90 -10.49 -1.90
N GLY A 29 14.12 -9.39 -2.62
CA GLY A 29 15.28 -8.53 -2.39
C GLY A 29 15.09 -7.71 -1.11
N GLN A 30 15.94 -7.89 -0.13
CA GLN A 30 16.03 -7.12 1.12
C GLN A 30 16.88 -5.85 0.97
N ALA A 31 16.62 -4.84 1.81
CA ALA A 31 17.58 -3.76 2.05
C ALA A 31 18.84 -4.37 2.69
N GLY A 32 19.95 -4.43 1.92
CA GLY A 32 21.23 -4.99 2.37
C GLY A 32 21.67 -6.30 1.69
N GLY A 33 20.77 -7.02 1.00
CA GLY A 33 21.14 -8.14 0.13
C GLY A 33 21.80 -7.68 -1.18
N PRO A 34 22.40 -8.61 -1.97
CA PRO A 34 22.92 -8.26 -3.27
C PRO A 34 21.79 -7.72 -4.15
N LEU A 35 21.99 -6.53 -4.73
CA LEU A 35 20.99 -5.90 -5.60
C LEU A 35 20.68 -6.81 -6.78
N VAL A 36 19.39 -7.02 -7.06
CA VAL A 36 18.94 -7.76 -8.25
C VAL A 36 19.06 -6.90 -9.51
N ALA A 37 19.16 -7.55 -10.67
CA ALA A 37 19.19 -6.83 -11.94
C ALA A 37 17.90 -6.03 -12.15
N PRO A 38 17.96 -4.77 -12.61
CA PRO A 38 16.77 -4.01 -12.97
C PRO A 38 15.92 -4.73 -14.01
N THR A 39 14.59 -4.74 -13.77
CA THR A 39 13.58 -5.31 -14.67
C THR A 39 12.81 -4.20 -15.38
N GLY A 40 11.96 -4.54 -16.34
CA GLY A 40 11.10 -3.58 -17.01
C GLY A 40 11.84 -2.54 -17.85
N LEU A 41 13.10 -2.81 -18.25
CA LEU A 41 13.86 -1.87 -19.07
C LEU A 41 13.15 -1.61 -20.39
N MET A 42 12.91 -0.33 -20.69
CA MET A 42 12.32 0.15 -21.93
C MET A 42 13.09 1.37 -22.43
N ALA A 43 13.58 1.32 -23.67
CA ALA A 43 14.18 2.45 -24.38
C ALA A 43 13.26 2.89 -25.52
N SER A 44 13.01 4.18 -25.67
CA SER A 44 12.02 4.70 -26.62
C SER A 44 12.47 4.56 -28.09
N ASP A 45 11.57 4.09 -28.96
CA ASP A 45 11.76 3.92 -30.39
C ASP A 45 11.04 5.02 -31.18
N ASN A 46 11.80 5.94 -31.80
CA ASN A 46 11.29 7.01 -32.67
C ASN A 46 10.17 7.87 -32.03
N LYS A 47 10.18 8.01 -30.69
CA LYS A 47 9.22 8.87 -29.97
C LYS A 47 9.70 10.31 -29.80
N TYR A 48 11.01 10.52 -29.82
CA TYR A 48 11.65 11.83 -29.61
C TYR A 48 12.70 12.09 -30.69
N ASN A 49 12.82 13.35 -31.10
CA ASN A 49 13.87 13.79 -32.04
C ASN A 49 15.11 14.36 -31.35
N ASN A 50 15.08 14.53 -30.02
CA ASN A 50 16.16 15.10 -29.23
C ASN A 50 16.76 14.15 -28.19
N LYS A 51 16.14 12.99 -27.92
CA LYS A 51 16.58 12.04 -26.88
C LYS A 51 16.08 10.62 -27.16
N ILE A 52 16.65 9.64 -26.45
CA ILE A 52 16.04 8.34 -26.16
C ILE A 52 15.70 8.37 -24.66
N ARG A 53 14.47 8.08 -24.30
CA ARG A 53 14.04 7.93 -22.92
C ARG A 53 14.17 6.46 -22.54
N ILE A 54 14.89 6.19 -21.43
CA ILE A 54 15.16 4.87 -20.89
C ILE A 54 14.47 4.82 -19.52
N GLU A 55 13.64 3.81 -19.27
CA GLU A 55 12.88 3.60 -18.03
C GLU A 55 13.05 2.17 -17.57
N TRP A 56 12.95 1.94 -16.26
CA TRP A 56 13.05 0.61 -15.65
C TRP A 56 12.30 0.59 -14.31
N ASP A 57 12.10 -0.63 -13.77
CA ASP A 57 11.49 -0.80 -12.47
C ASP A 57 12.44 -0.42 -11.34
N ALA A 58 11.91 0.18 -10.27
CA ALA A 58 12.70 0.48 -9.09
C ALA A 58 13.16 -0.82 -8.40
N ILE A 59 14.42 -0.86 -7.99
CA ILE A 59 15.01 -1.98 -7.27
C ILE A 59 15.13 -1.60 -5.80
N ARG A 60 14.63 -2.46 -4.94
CA ARG A 60 14.72 -2.32 -3.49
C ARG A 60 16.17 -2.19 -3.06
N GLY A 61 16.47 -1.24 -2.17
CA GLY A 61 17.81 -0.98 -1.67
C GLY A 61 18.76 -0.27 -2.66
N ALA A 62 18.32 0.02 -3.89
CA ALA A 62 19.12 0.79 -4.84
C ALA A 62 19.09 2.29 -4.52
N THR A 63 20.26 2.90 -4.42
CA THR A 63 20.40 4.35 -4.23
C THR A 63 20.68 5.10 -5.52
N SER A 64 21.20 4.41 -6.53
CA SER A 64 21.42 4.94 -7.88
C SER A 64 21.42 3.83 -8.93
N TYR A 65 21.37 4.26 -10.18
CA TYR A 65 21.41 3.38 -11.35
C TYR A 65 22.45 3.89 -12.33
N ARG A 66 23.21 2.96 -12.90
CA ARG A 66 24.22 3.25 -13.95
C ARG A 66 23.72 2.72 -15.28
N ILE A 67 23.76 3.57 -16.28
CA ILE A 67 23.21 3.30 -17.62
C ILE A 67 24.35 3.04 -18.59
N PHE A 68 24.19 1.97 -19.37
CA PHE A 68 25.16 1.56 -20.40
C PHE A 68 24.50 1.54 -21.77
N ARG A 69 25.27 1.92 -22.80
CA ARG A 69 24.84 1.94 -24.19
C ARG A 69 25.84 1.24 -25.09
N GLY A 70 25.37 0.41 -26.03
CA GLY A 70 26.16 -0.28 -27.04
C GLY A 70 25.58 -0.14 -28.42
N SER A 71 26.39 -0.40 -29.44
CA SER A 71 25.97 -0.47 -30.85
C SER A 71 25.49 -1.87 -31.26
N THR A 72 25.64 -2.86 -30.39
CA THR A 72 25.19 -4.25 -30.56
C THR A 72 24.51 -4.74 -29.28
N SER A 73 23.76 -5.81 -29.34
CA SER A 73 23.09 -6.45 -28.19
C SER A 73 24.04 -7.22 -27.26
N ALA A 74 25.34 -7.18 -27.49
CA ALA A 74 26.34 -7.83 -26.64
C ALA A 74 26.80 -6.87 -25.54
N PRO A 75 26.64 -7.22 -24.23
CA PRO A 75 26.95 -6.31 -23.13
C PRO A 75 28.47 -5.98 -23.00
N GLY A 76 29.35 -6.82 -23.55
CA GLY A 76 30.79 -6.59 -23.52
C GLY A 76 31.28 -5.37 -24.35
N SER A 77 30.43 -4.81 -25.20
CA SER A 77 30.71 -3.59 -25.99
C SER A 77 30.04 -2.33 -25.43
N ALA A 78 29.30 -2.48 -24.34
CA ALA A 78 28.55 -1.37 -23.76
C ALA A 78 29.47 -0.39 -23.03
N THR A 79 29.21 0.90 -23.21
CA THR A 79 29.92 2.00 -22.54
C THR A 79 28.99 2.67 -21.53
N ASP A 80 29.53 3.06 -20.40
CA ASP A 80 28.84 3.88 -19.40
C ASP A 80 28.50 5.26 -19.99
N ILE A 81 27.24 5.66 -19.90
CA ILE A 81 26.74 6.96 -20.38
C ILE A 81 26.19 7.84 -19.27
N GLY A 82 26.21 7.38 -18.00
CA GLY A 82 25.84 8.19 -16.85
C GLY A 82 25.12 7.42 -15.75
N THR A 83 24.80 8.16 -14.68
CA THR A 83 24.10 7.62 -13.50
C THR A 83 22.91 8.52 -13.14
N THR A 84 21.91 7.92 -12.46
CA THR A 84 20.74 8.64 -11.92
C THR A 84 20.23 7.94 -10.66
N ALA A 85 19.61 8.69 -9.75
CA ALA A 85 18.86 8.12 -8.63
C ALA A 85 17.39 7.80 -8.99
N ALA A 86 16.88 8.37 -10.07
CA ALA A 86 15.54 8.08 -10.61
C ALA A 86 15.54 6.77 -11.40
N ASN A 87 14.37 6.24 -11.68
CA ASN A 87 14.17 5.07 -12.55
C ASN A 87 13.92 5.46 -14.03
N THR A 88 14.46 6.60 -14.44
CA THR A 88 14.44 7.09 -15.82
C THR A 88 15.74 7.82 -16.13
N PHE A 89 16.18 7.72 -17.40
CA PHE A 89 17.35 8.42 -17.93
C PHE A 89 17.05 8.92 -19.34
N LEU A 90 17.56 10.10 -19.70
CA LEU A 90 17.36 10.72 -21.00
C LEU A 90 18.70 10.78 -21.76
N ASP A 91 18.88 9.93 -22.75
CA ASP A 91 20.05 9.95 -23.61
C ASP A 91 19.89 10.94 -24.77
N GLY A 92 20.33 12.18 -24.54
CA GLY A 92 20.39 13.23 -25.58
C GLY A 92 21.55 13.07 -26.56
N THR A 93 22.50 12.15 -26.29
CA THR A 93 23.73 11.97 -27.10
C THR A 93 23.59 10.93 -28.19
N ALA A 94 22.48 10.15 -28.21
CA ALA A 94 22.22 9.16 -29.24
C ALA A 94 22.14 9.80 -30.64
N THR A 95 22.80 9.21 -31.63
CA THR A 95 22.75 9.67 -33.02
C THR A 95 21.35 9.43 -33.61
N PRO A 96 20.71 10.44 -34.23
CA PRO A 96 19.42 10.27 -34.87
C PRO A 96 19.41 9.16 -35.94
N GLY A 97 18.37 8.32 -35.93
CA GLY A 97 18.19 7.21 -36.88
C GLY A 97 19.06 5.99 -36.62
N GLN A 98 19.97 6.03 -35.64
CA GLN A 98 20.77 4.88 -35.26
C GLN A 98 20.12 4.09 -34.13
N THR A 99 20.09 2.76 -34.23
CA THR A 99 19.69 1.86 -33.16
C THR A 99 20.82 1.72 -32.16
N PHE A 100 20.50 1.90 -30.89
CA PHE A 100 21.36 1.63 -29.74
C PHE A 100 20.72 0.58 -28.84
N PHE A 101 21.55 -0.13 -28.09
CA PHE A 101 21.16 -1.13 -27.10
C PHE A 101 21.54 -0.61 -25.71
N TYR A 102 20.62 -0.77 -24.76
CA TYR A 102 20.75 -0.22 -23.40
C TYR A 102 20.71 -1.31 -22.35
N TRP A 103 21.43 -1.09 -21.27
CA TRP A 103 21.41 -1.88 -20.04
C TRP A 103 21.44 -0.93 -18.86
N VAL A 104 20.91 -1.38 -17.75
CA VAL A 104 20.93 -0.64 -16.49
C VAL A 104 21.43 -1.57 -15.38
N ARG A 105 22.19 -1.02 -14.47
CA ARG A 105 22.68 -1.66 -13.27
C ARG A 105 22.27 -0.83 -12.07
N ALA A 106 21.71 -1.48 -11.04
CA ALA A 106 21.43 -0.84 -9.76
C ALA A 106 22.70 -0.77 -8.91
N GLU A 107 22.86 0.30 -8.15
CA GLU A 107 24.01 0.55 -7.28
C GLU A 107 23.54 0.99 -5.89
N SER A 108 24.27 0.55 -4.84
CA SER A 108 24.10 0.97 -3.46
C SER A 108 25.46 1.10 -2.78
N SER A 109 25.50 1.52 -1.51
CA SER A 109 26.71 1.55 -0.71
C SER A 109 27.32 0.16 -0.47
N THR A 110 26.51 -0.90 -0.57
CA THR A 110 26.91 -2.28 -0.29
C THR A 110 27.28 -3.06 -1.55
N GLY A 111 27.00 -2.56 -2.75
CA GLY A 111 27.36 -3.25 -3.97
C GLY A 111 26.62 -2.81 -5.22
N VAL A 112 26.77 -3.59 -6.27
CA VAL A 112 26.18 -3.37 -7.59
C VAL A 112 25.46 -4.63 -8.06
N SER A 113 24.33 -4.45 -8.75
CA SER A 113 23.57 -5.56 -9.32
C SER A 113 24.23 -6.14 -10.58
N PRO A 114 23.81 -7.32 -11.07
CA PRO A 114 23.95 -7.67 -12.47
C PRO A 114 23.30 -6.61 -13.38
N MET A 115 23.66 -6.61 -14.67
CA MET A 115 22.98 -5.78 -15.68
C MET A 115 21.56 -6.31 -15.93
N SER A 116 20.65 -5.41 -16.26
CA SER A 116 19.31 -5.73 -16.78
C SER A 116 19.38 -6.57 -18.06
N LEU A 117 18.25 -7.13 -18.46
CA LEU A 117 18.07 -7.53 -19.85
C LEU A 117 18.25 -6.32 -20.77
N VAL A 118 18.64 -6.58 -22.02
CA VAL A 118 18.84 -5.54 -23.02
C VAL A 118 17.54 -5.06 -23.61
N ASP A 119 17.42 -3.78 -23.87
CA ASP A 119 16.41 -3.21 -24.75
C ASP A 119 17.04 -2.28 -25.80
N GLN A 120 16.42 -2.16 -26.96
CA GLN A 120 16.88 -1.27 -28.01
C GLN A 120 16.10 0.03 -28.01
N GLY A 121 16.76 1.12 -28.41
CA GLY A 121 16.13 2.42 -28.57
C GLY A 121 16.64 3.16 -29.81
N VAL A 122 15.75 3.95 -30.39
CA VAL A 122 16.07 4.76 -31.58
C VAL A 122 15.58 6.19 -31.38
N ARG A 123 16.49 7.14 -31.51
CA ARG A 123 16.16 8.55 -31.65
C ARG A 123 15.64 8.83 -33.06
N ALA A 124 14.48 9.49 -33.19
CA ALA A 124 13.89 9.75 -34.49
C ALA A 124 14.83 10.55 -35.40
N ASN A 125 14.96 10.12 -36.65
CA ASN A 125 15.78 10.78 -37.65
C ASN A 125 14.96 11.84 -38.40
N THR A 126 14.78 13.00 -37.78
CA THR A 126 14.10 14.14 -38.37
C THR A 126 14.85 15.41 -38.09
N THR A 127 15.02 16.26 -39.09
CA THR A 127 15.58 17.58 -38.97
C THR A 127 14.51 18.66 -38.83
N GLN A 128 13.24 18.31 -39.00
CA GLN A 128 12.12 19.23 -38.86
C GLN A 128 11.75 19.34 -37.37
N GLN A 129 11.85 20.54 -36.85
CA GLN A 129 11.31 20.90 -35.55
C GLN A 129 10.17 21.89 -35.78
N GLY A 130 8.98 21.55 -35.27
CA GLY A 130 7.85 22.47 -35.27
C GLY A 130 8.10 23.70 -34.38
N PRO A 131 7.18 24.66 -34.43
CA PRO A 131 7.34 25.92 -33.67
C PRO A 131 7.21 25.76 -32.16
N ILE A 132 6.77 24.59 -31.67
CA ILE A 132 6.59 24.30 -30.26
C ILE A 132 7.66 23.29 -29.85
N PRO A 133 8.51 23.61 -28.84
CA PRO A 133 9.53 22.68 -28.35
C PRO A 133 8.90 21.43 -27.69
N PRO A 134 9.65 20.32 -27.61
CA PRO A 134 9.24 19.15 -26.84
C PRO A 134 8.93 19.48 -25.39
N LEU A 135 8.02 18.73 -24.77
CA LEU A 135 7.77 18.80 -23.34
C LEU A 135 8.95 18.12 -22.63
N GLU A 136 9.71 18.90 -21.87
CA GLU A 136 10.80 18.37 -21.03
C GLU A 136 10.24 17.95 -19.65
N PRO A 137 10.93 17.10 -18.87
CA PRO A 137 10.47 16.73 -17.53
C PRO A 137 10.15 17.94 -16.65
N PRO A 138 9.16 17.83 -15.73
CA PRO A 138 8.83 18.90 -14.80
C PRO A 138 10.02 19.31 -13.93
N PRO A 139 10.12 20.58 -13.53
CA PRO A 139 11.18 21.03 -12.64
C PRO A 139 11.12 20.33 -11.28
N VAL A 140 12.28 19.92 -10.78
CA VAL A 140 12.45 19.22 -9.50
C VAL A 140 12.97 20.20 -8.46
N PRO A 141 12.24 20.43 -7.34
CA PRO A 141 12.76 21.25 -6.24
C PRO A 141 13.99 20.60 -5.61
N PRO A 142 15.09 21.33 -5.33
CA PRO A 142 16.27 20.74 -4.71
C PRO A 142 16.01 20.10 -3.34
N ALA A 143 15.02 20.58 -2.60
CA ALA A 143 14.62 20.03 -1.30
C ALA A 143 13.77 18.75 -1.42
N ASN A 144 13.32 18.38 -2.63
CA ASN A 144 12.64 17.11 -2.88
C ASN A 144 13.22 16.41 -4.12
N PRO A 145 14.47 15.94 -4.08
CA PRO A 145 15.09 15.25 -5.21
C PRO A 145 14.32 13.98 -5.57
N MET A 146 14.28 13.67 -6.87
CA MET A 146 13.64 12.46 -7.40
C MET A 146 14.53 11.24 -7.17
N THR A 147 14.01 10.23 -6.50
CA THR A 147 14.62 8.90 -6.43
C THR A 147 13.58 7.84 -6.81
N ALA A 148 14.01 6.72 -7.36
CA ALA A 148 13.10 5.63 -7.73
C ALA A 148 12.27 5.14 -6.52
N ALA A 149 12.92 4.92 -5.37
CA ALA A 149 12.26 4.48 -4.14
C ALA A 149 11.20 5.50 -3.67
N LYS A 150 11.50 6.82 -3.73
CA LYS A 150 10.53 7.85 -3.34
C LYS A 150 9.33 7.92 -4.29
N VAL A 151 9.54 7.74 -5.59
CA VAL A 151 8.45 7.68 -6.59
C VAL A 151 7.54 6.48 -6.32
N TYR A 152 8.12 5.31 -5.98
CA TYR A 152 7.35 4.09 -5.68
C TYR A 152 6.59 4.20 -4.36
N LEU A 153 7.19 4.78 -3.31
CA LEU A 153 6.46 5.11 -2.07
C LEU A 153 5.32 6.09 -2.35
N GLY A 154 5.57 7.13 -3.13
CA GLY A 154 4.55 8.10 -3.53
C GLY A 154 3.41 7.46 -4.31
N LYS A 155 3.72 6.52 -5.23
CA LYS A 155 2.72 5.73 -5.96
C LYS A 155 1.88 4.88 -5.00
N ALA A 156 2.51 4.19 -4.05
CA ALA A 156 1.79 3.41 -3.04
C ALA A 156 0.82 4.29 -2.24
N LEU A 157 1.30 5.40 -1.69
CA LEU A 157 0.50 6.34 -0.89
C LEU A 157 -0.65 6.99 -1.69
N PHE A 158 -0.39 7.38 -2.95
CA PHE A 158 -1.39 8.03 -3.82
C PHE A 158 -2.59 7.12 -4.11
N TRP A 159 -2.35 5.81 -4.22
CA TRP A 159 -3.38 4.81 -4.52
C TRP A 159 -3.94 4.11 -3.29
N ASP A 160 -3.43 4.41 -2.08
CA ASP A 160 -3.86 3.72 -0.86
C ASP A 160 -5.11 4.36 -0.24
N GLU A 161 -6.23 3.66 -0.29
CA GLU A 161 -7.50 4.11 0.28
C GLU A 161 -7.46 4.17 1.82
N GLN A 162 -6.46 3.56 2.47
CA GLN A 162 -6.23 3.67 3.92
C GLN A 162 -5.87 5.10 4.35
N MET A 163 -5.48 5.97 3.41
CA MET A 163 -5.30 7.41 3.65
C MET A 163 -6.57 8.10 4.15
N SER A 164 -7.76 7.64 3.79
CA SER A 164 -9.03 8.23 4.25
C SER A 164 -9.49 7.69 5.60
N SER A 165 -10.38 8.42 6.28
CA SER A 165 -10.95 8.00 7.57
C SER A 165 -11.74 6.69 7.48
N THR A 166 -12.41 6.44 6.35
CA THR A 166 -13.21 5.25 6.08
C THR A 166 -12.46 4.14 5.32
N ARG A 167 -11.21 4.35 4.95
CA ARG A 167 -10.41 3.44 4.10
C ARG A 167 -11.04 3.14 2.73
N THR A 168 -11.79 4.10 2.17
CA THR A 168 -12.51 3.93 0.89
C THR A 168 -12.12 4.95 -0.17
N VAL A 169 -11.28 5.92 0.17
CA VAL A 169 -10.88 7.02 -0.72
C VAL A 169 -9.37 7.26 -0.62
N SER A 170 -8.71 7.24 -1.77
CA SER A 170 -7.33 7.66 -1.98
C SER A 170 -7.28 8.86 -2.93
N CYS A 171 -6.10 9.44 -3.15
CA CYS A 171 -5.93 10.43 -4.23
C CYS A 171 -6.37 9.84 -5.58
N GLY A 172 -5.97 8.60 -5.87
CA GLY A 172 -6.33 7.89 -7.10
C GLY A 172 -7.83 7.56 -7.24
N THR A 173 -8.62 7.64 -6.17
CA THR A 173 -10.07 7.47 -6.27
C THR A 173 -10.73 8.58 -7.08
N CYS A 174 -10.25 9.83 -6.91
CA CYS A 174 -10.75 11.02 -7.61
C CYS A 174 -9.89 11.41 -8.82
N HIS A 175 -8.70 10.84 -8.96
CA HIS A 175 -7.73 11.18 -9.99
C HIS A 175 -7.28 9.92 -10.75
N GLN A 176 -7.94 9.61 -11.88
CA GLN A 176 -7.66 8.41 -12.67
C GLN A 176 -7.11 8.75 -14.06
N ALA A 177 -6.06 8.06 -14.50
CA ALA A 177 -5.43 8.30 -15.79
C ALA A 177 -6.39 8.07 -16.96
N ALA A 178 -7.12 6.95 -16.96
CA ALA A 178 -8.11 6.62 -17.99
C ALA A 178 -9.23 7.65 -18.15
N SER A 179 -9.42 8.55 -17.17
CA SER A 179 -10.34 9.70 -17.27
C SER A 179 -9.61 11.04 -17.35
N GLY A 180 -8.38 11.07 -17.84
CA GLY A 180 -7.60 12.30 -18.01
C GLY A 180 -7.29 13.01 -16.69
N GLY A 181 -7.23 12.26 -15.58
CA GLY A 181 -7.00 12.78 -14.23
C GLY A 181 -8.25 13.29 -13.53
N ASP A 182 -9.45 12.95 -14.04
CA ASP A 182 -10.75 13.25 -13.45
C ASP A 182 -11.31 12.06 -12.66
N ASP A 183 -12.38 12.27 -11.90
CA ASP A 183 -13.09 11.19 -11.19
C ASP A 183 -14.03 10.44 -12.15
N LEU A 184 -13.71 9.21 -12.46
CA LEU A 184 -14.52 8.36 -13.33
C LEU A 184 -15.95 8.14 -12.80
N ARG A 185 -16.15 8.22 -11.48
CA ARG A 185 -17.47 8.10 -10.85
C ARG A 185 -18.37 9.30 -11.16
N ALA A 186 -17.80 10.51 -11.26
CA ALA A 186 -18.51 11.72 -11.67
C ALA A 186 -19.08 11.58 -13.09
N LYS A 187 -18.30 10.98 -14.01
CA LYS A 187 -18.75 10.68 -15.37
C LYS A 187 -19.83 9.59 -15.43
N ASN A 188 -19.60 8.48 -14.70
CA ASN A 188 -20.43 7.29 -14.85
C ASN A 188 -21.74 7.34 -14.03
N THR A 189 -21.74 8.08 -12.93
CA THR A 189 -22.88 8.20 -12.02
C THR A 189 -23.13 9.65 -11.59
N PRO A 190 -23.43 10.57 -12.55
CA PRO A 190 -23.56 11.99 -12.24
C PRO A 190 -24.67 12.28 -11.22
N ALA A 191 -25.77 11.54 -11.24
CA ALA A 191 -26.89 11.76 -10.33
C ALA A 191 -26.54 11.65 -8.83
N ILE A 192 -25.56 10.82 -8.47
CA ILE A 192 -25.06 10.68 -7.09
C ILE A 192 -23.71 11.38 -6.86
N SER A 193 -23.15 11.99 -7.91
CA SER A 193 -21.93 12.79 -7.91
C SER A 193 -22.25 14.29 -8.04
N THR A 194 -23.44 14.69 -7.68
CA THR A 194 -23.91 16.09 -7.73
C THR A 194 -23.84 16.71 -6.34
N ASN A 195 -23.19 17.87 -6.26
CA ASN A 195 -23.27 18.79 -5.13
C ASN A 195 -24.34 19.85 -5.46
N PRO A 196 -25.32 20.11 -4.59
CA PRO A 196 -26.47 20.97 -4.90
C PRO A 196 -26.15 22.47 -4.86
N GLY A 197 -24.88 22.86 -4.85
CA GLY A 197 -24.49 24.26 -4.88
C GLY A 197 -24.83 25.04 -3.59
N LEU A 198 -24.95 26.35 -3.73
CA LEU A 198 -25.18 27.26 -2.59
C LEU A 198 -26.59 27.20 -2.02
N ASP A 199 -27.58 26.95 -2.86
CA ASP A 199 -28.98 26.92 -2.43
C ASP A 199 -29.39 25.59 -1.78
N GLN A 200 -28.54 24.56 -1.87
CA GLN A 200 -28.73 23.21 -1.29
C GLN A 200 -29.94 22.45 -1.87
N PHE A 201 -30.39 22.80 -3.09
CA PHE A 201 -31.45 22.11 -3.81
C PHE A 201 -30.91 21.47 -5.08
N PHE A 202 -31.16 20.18 -5.23
CA PHE A 202 -30.72 19.43 -6.42
C PHE A 202 -31.57 19.70 -7.64
N GLY A 203 -30.97 19.64 -8.84
CA GLY A 203 -31.69 19.70 -10.11
C GLY A 203 -31.77 21.10 -10.72
N ASN A 204 -30.89 22.00 -10.34
CA ASN A 204 -30.92 23.38 -10.83
C ASN A 204 -29.57 23.85 -11.40
N ALA A 205 -29.40 25.12 -11.70
CA ALA A 205 -28.28 25.66 -12.47
C ALA A 205 -27.01 25.81 -11.67
N ASP A 206 -27.03 25.81 -10.33
CA ASP A 206 -25.85 25.93 -9.48
C ASP A 206 -25.32 24.57 -9.01
N ASP A 207 -25.92 23.45 -9.43
CA ASP A 207 -25.41 22.11 -9.23
C ASP A 207 -23.99 21.94 -9.81
N VAL A 208 -23.18 21.19 -9.10
CA VAL A 208 -21.81 20.84 -9.48
C VAL A 208 -21.68 19.33 -9.60
N ILE A 209 -21.24 18.83 -10.75
CA ILE A 209 -20.88 17.42 -10.90
C ILE A 209 -19.41 17.28 -10.54
N ALA A 210 -19.12 16.57 -9.44
CA ALA A 210 -17.79 16.53 -8.84
C ALA A 210 -17.48 15.20 -8.17
N SER A 211 -16.33 15.14 -7.51
CA SER A 211 -15.84 13.92 -6.87
C SER A 211 -16.63 13.59 -5.60
N ARG A 212 -16.86 12.29 -5.41
CA ARG A 212 -17.41 11.74 -4.16
C ARG A 212 -16.26 11.42 -3.19
N GLY A 213 -16.36 11.98 -1.99
CA GLY A 213 -15.41 11.70 -0.90
C GLY A 213 -15.91 10.60 0.04
N VAL A 214 -15.77 10.84 1.33
CA VAL A 214 -16.24 9.93 2.39
C VAL A 214 -17.64 10.35 2.89
N PRO A 215 -18.45 9.44 3.48
CA PRO A 215 -19.62 9.82 4.27
C PRO A 215 -19.25 10.78 5.39
N ALA A 216 -20.18 11.67 5.75
CA ALA A 216 -20.00 12.49 6.94
C ALA A 216 -19.83 11.59 8.16
N SER A 217 -18.76 11.78 8.93
CA SER A 217 -18.43 10.94 10.08
C SER A 217 -17.72 11.73 11.17
N ASN A 218 -17.68 11.15 12.37
CA ASN A 218 -17.00 11.68 13.54
C ASN A 218 -15.66 10.95 13.78
N ALA A 219 -14.89 11.42 14.75
CA ALA A 219 -13.61 10.83 15.14
C ALA A 219 -13.73 9.40 15.69
N ASP A 220 -14.89 9.02 16.23
CA ASP A 220 -15.19 7.66 16.71
C ASP A 220 -15.54 6.68 15.57
N GLY A 221 -15.45 7.12 14.31
CA GLY A 221 -15.77 6.33 13.13
C GLY A 221 -17.27 6.23 12.82
N LEU A 222 -18.16 6.73 13.68
CA LEU A 222 -19.60 6.70 13.43
C LEU A 222 -19.99 7.69 12.34
N TYR A 223 -20.90 7.27 11.46
CA TYR A 223 -21.44 8.15 10.43
C TYR A 223 -22.43 9.15 11.04
N SER A 224 -22.31 10.39 10.56
CA SER A 224 -23.26 11.46 10.85
C SER A 224 -24.23 11.60 9.68
N PHE A 225 -25.53 11.55 9.96
CA PHE A 225 -26.55 11.66 8.91
C PHE A 225 -26.56 13.08 8.33
N SER A 226 -26.24 13.19 7.03
CA SER A 226 -26.30 14.45 6.30
C SER A 226 -27.72 14.67 5.75
N ASN A 227 -28.28 15.89 5.89
CA ASN A 227 -29.56 16.22 5.28
C ASN A 227 -29.50 16.20 3.75
N LEU A 228 -28.32 16.41 3.15
CA LEU A 228 -28.12 16.42 1.71
C LEU A 228 -27.80 15.04 1.15
N PHE A 229 -26.92 14.30 1.83
CA PHE A 229 -26.37 13.06 1.30
C PHE A 229 -26.79 11.80 2.08
N GLY A 230 -27.51 11.95 3.21
CA GLY A 230 -27.79 10.82 4.09
C GLY A 230 -26.51 10.22 4.65
N PHE A 231 -26.35 8.89 4.53
CA PHE A 231 -25.13 8.18 4.83
C PHE A 231 -24.30 7.86 3.58
N ARG A 232 -24.60 8.47 2.42
CA ARG A 232 -23.77 8.34 1.22
C ARG A 232 -22.54 9.25 1.31
N GLU A 233 -21.61 9.03 0.41
CA GLU A 233 -20.44 9.88 0.25
C GLU A 233 -20.85 11.34 -0.01
N GLN A 234 -20.14 12.26 0.59
CA GLN A 234 -20.27 13.69 0.31
C GLN A 234 -19.69 14.01 -1.07
N VAL A 235 -20.15 15.08 -1.70
CA VAL A 235 -19.67 15.51 -3.01
C VAL A 235 -18.97 16.85 -2.88
N THR A 236 -17.78 16.97 -3.46
CA THR A 236 -17.00 18.21 -3.44
C THR A 236 -17.67 19.34 -4.20
N GLY A 237 -17.36 20.58 -3.85
CA GLY A 237 -17.95 21.77 -4.49
C GLY A 237 -17.33 22.14 -5.85
N ARG A 238 -16.33 21.39 -6.33
CA ARG A 238 -15.70 21.57 -7.63
C ARG A 238 -15.25 20.24 -8.20
N SER A 239 -15.30 20.09 -9.53
CA SER A 239 -14.73 18.97 -10.26
C SER A 239 -13.21 18.87 -10.05
N SER A 240 -12.66 17.66 -10.06
CA SER A 240 -11.23 17.45 -9.88
C SER A 240 -10.39 18.05 -11.02
N VAL A 241 -9.20 18.54 -10.68
CA VAL A 241 -8.18 18.98 -11.65
C VAL A 241 -7.30 17.78 -12.00
N SER A 242 -6.80 17.69 -13.24
CA SER A 242 -5.85 16.64 -13.60
C SER A 242 -4.57 16.71 -12.75
N TYR A 243 -4.16 15.56 -12.22
CA TYR A 243 -2.86 15.38 -11.56
C TYR A 243 -1.73 15.11 -12.57
N ILE A 244 -2.10 14.68 -13.79
CA ILE A 244 -1.17 14.46 -14.88
C ILE A 244 -0.70 15.84 -15.36
N ASP A 245 0.60 15.99 -15.59
CA ASP A 245 1.26 17.25 -15.92
C ASP A 245 1.16 18.33 -14.81
N ALA A 246 0.71 17.99 -13.61
CA ALA A 246 0.57 18.94 -12.51
C ALA A 246 1.92 19.51 -12.04
N GLY A 247 3.01 18.77 -12.22
CA GLY A 247 4.36 19.19 -11.86
C GLY A 247 4.89 20.44 -12.57
N TYR A 248 4.24 20.88 -13.66
CA TYR A 248 4.59 22.13 -14.36
C TYR A 248 3.85 23.36 -13.84
N SER A 249 2.85 23.18 -13.00
CA SER A 249 2.00 24.28 -12.53
C SER A 249 2.61 24.96 -11.32
N PRO A 250 2.75 26.31 -11.33
CA PRO A 250 3.31 27.04 -10.19
C PRO A 250 2.37 27.06 -8.98
N THR A 251 1.07 26.83 -9.20
CA THR A 251 0.05 26.71 -8.16
C THR A 251 -0.98 25.66 -8.56
N LEU A 252 -1.62 24.99 -7.58
CA LEU A 252 -2.60 23.93 -7.83
C LEU A 252 -3.96 24.25 -7.22
N PHE A 253 -4.95 23.41 -7.47
CA PHE A 253 -6.38 23.65 -7.43
C PHE A 253 -6.86 24.67 -8.47
N TRP A 254 -8.16 24.74 -8.67
CA TRP A 254 -8.79 25.68 -9.60
C TRP A 254 -8.54 27.16 -9.24
N ASP A 255 -8.47 27.47 -7.94
CA ASP A 255 -8.24 28.80 -7.38
C ASP A 255 -6.78 29.12 -7.09
N GLY A 256 -5.87 28.13 -7.24
CA GLY A 256 -4.45 28.27 -7.01
C GLY A 256 -4.04 28.44 -5.55
N ARG A 257 -4.84 27.89 -4.61
CA ARG A 257 -4.55 27.99 -3.16
C ARG A 257 -3.34 27.17 -2.72
N ALA A 258 -3.00 26.07 -3.41
CA ALA A 258 -1.75 25.38 -3.20
C ALA A 258 -0.64 26.09 -3.95
N THR A 259 0.26 26.70 -3.20
CA THR A 259 1.33 27.56 -3.74
C THR A 259 2.65 26.79 -3.89
N GLY A 260 3.62 27.39 -4.59
CA GLY A 260 4.96 26.82 -4.73
C GLY A 260 5.78 26.77 -3.43
N THR A 261 5.32 27.41 -2.35
CA THR A 261 5.94 27.30 -1.02
C THR A 261 5.28 26.20 -0.22
N PHE A 262 5.99 25.11 0.01
CA PHE A 262 5.50 24.00 0.86
C PHE A 262 5.99 24.16 2.30
N ARG A 263 5.04 24.02 3.24
CA ARG A 263 5.29 24.11 4.67
C ARG A 263 4.92 22.81 5.37
N ASP A 264 5.68 22.43 6.37
CA ASP A 264 5.31 21.36 7.26
C ASP A 264 3.98 21.70 7.99
N PRO A 265 2.96 20.83 7.93
CA PRO A 265 1.64 21.18 8.45
C PRO A 265 1.54 21.18 9.99
N ILE A 266 2.55 20.66 10.69
CA ILE A 266 2.60 20.62 12.16
C ILE A 266 3.39 21.82 12.69
N THR A 267 4.59 22.03 12.16
CA THR A 267 5.53 23.06 12.67
C THR A 267 5.43 24.38 11.91
N ASN A 268 4.76 24.40 10.76
CA ASN A 268 4.70 25.52 9.81
C ASN A 268 6.06 25.94 9.22
N ALA A 269 7.10 25.14 9.42
CA ALA A 269 8.42 25.39 8.84
C ALA A 269 8.38 25.32 7.30
N ILE A 270 9.12 26.18 6.60
CA ILE A 270 9.26 26.11 5.16
C ILE A 270 10.20 24.94 4.82
N ILE A 271 9.69 23.97 4.09
CA ILE A 271 10.45 22.80 3.60
C ILE A 271 10.91 23.05 2.16
N ILE A 272 10.00 23.54 1.29
CA ILE A 272 10.32 23.92 -0.09
C ILE A 272 9.92 25.40 -0.26
N ASN A 273 10.87 26.24 -0.60
CA ASN A 273 10.60 27.67 -0.74
C ASN A 273 9.91 28.01 -2.08
N ASN A 274 10.20 27.24 -3.14
CA ASN A 274 9.60 27.43 -4.47
C ASN A 274 9.55 26.10 -5.24
N GLY A 275 8.49 25.88 -6.04
CA GLY A 275 8.29 24.67 -6.83
C GLY A 275 7.62 23.51 -6.05
N GLY A 276 7.14 23.75 -4.82
CA GLY A 276 6.48 22.77 -3.96
C GLY A 276 4.94 22.80 -4.06
N ALA A 277 4.38 23.12 -5.21
CA ALA A 277 2.93 23.20 -5.37
C ALA A 277 2.24 21.85 -5.26
N LEU A 278 2.88 20.76 -5.72
CA LEU A 278 2.40 19.39 -5.56
C LEU A 278 2.31 19.03 -4.07
N GLU A 279 3.41 19.19 -3.36
CA GLU A 279 3.51 18.90 -1.93
C GLU A 279 2.51 19.74 -1.11
N SER A 280 2.31 21.00 -1.49
CA SER A 280 1.30 21.87 -0.84
C SER A 280 -0.13 21.41 -1.12
N GLN A 281 -0.41 20.84 -2.29
CA GLN A 281 -1.74 20.35 -2.65
C GLN A 281 -2.09 19.10 -1.86
N VAL A 282 -1.15 18.18 -1.66
CA VAL A 282 -1.35 16.94 -0.89
C VAL A 282 -1.88 17.21 0.52
N LEU A 283 -1.54 18.37 1.11
CA LEU A 283 -1.97 18.68 2.48
C LEU A 283 -3.48 18.90 2.64
N GLY A 284 -4.22 19.14 1.57
CA GLY A 284 -5.65 19.45 1.64
C GLY A 284 -6.57 18.23 1.81
N PRO A 285 -6.61 17.30 0.84
CA PRO A 285 -7.62 16.23 0.78
C PRO A 285 -7.68 15.31 2.01
N PRO A 286 -6.55 14.84 2.62
CA PRO A 286 -6.58 13.90 3.74
C PRO A 286 -7.22 14.44 5.02
N VAL A 287 -7.37 15.78 5.13
CA VAL A 287 -8.01 16.45 6.28
C VAL A 287 -9.29 17.21 5.89
N SER A 288 -9.75 17.06 4.65
CA SER A 288 -11.00 17.65 4.15
C SER A 288 -12.18 16.70 4.42
N SER A 289 -13.17 17.16 5.16
CA SER A 289 -14.33 16.34 5.52
C SER A 289 -15.23 15.99 4.33
N SER A 290 -15.21 16.77 3.24
CA SER A 290 -15.91 16.46 2.00
C SER A 290 -15.13 15.55 1.05
N GLU A 291 -13.85 15.23 1.35
CA GLU A 291 -12.98 14.43 0.50
C GLU A 291 -12.57 13.12 1.21
N MET A 292 -11.68 13.16 2.22
CA MET A 292 -11.06 11.97 2.79
C MET A 292 -11.15 11.88 4.33
N ALA A 293 -11.72 12.85 5.00
CA ALA A 293 -11.65 12.99 6.44
C ALA A 293 -13.00 12.86 7.15
N HIS A 294 -12.98 12.34 8.37
CA HIS A 294 -14.04 12.63 9.33
C HIS A 294 -13.96 14.11 9.78
N ASN A 295 -15.02 14.60 10.41
CA ASN A 295 -15.05 15.97 10.89
C ASN A 295 -13.93 16.22 11.93
N GLY A 296 -13.10 17.23 11.67
CA GLY A 296 -12.01 17.64 12.55
C GLY A 296 -10.73 16.79 12.47
N ARG A 297 -10.60 15.87 11.52
CA ARG A 297 -9.38 15.07 11.30
C ARG A 297 -8.17 15.95 11.06
N ASN A 298 -7.05 15.58 11.63
CA ASN A 298 -5.79 16.29 11.51
C ASN A 298 -4.67 15.39 10.93
N TRP A 299 -3.52 16.00 10.64
CA TRP A 299 -2.41 15.31 10.01
C TRP A 299 -1.70 14.29 10.91
N ASN A 300 -1.76 14.44 12.24
CA ASN A 300 -1.20 13.42 13.14
C ASN A 300 -2.00 12.13 13.05
N GLU A 301 -3.33 12.22 12.96
CA GLU A 301 -4.20 11.04 12.74
C GLU A 301 -3.96 10.36 11.38
N VAL A 302 -3.69 11.16 10.33
CA VAL A 302 -3.33 10.61 9.02
C VAL A 302 -2.01 9.85 9.09
N ALA A 303 -0.98 10.45 9.69
CA ALA A 303 0.33 9.84 9.83
C ALA A 303 0.28 8.56 10.68
N ALA A 304 -0.40 8.59 11.84
CA ALA A 304 -0.61 7.42 12.67
C ALA A 304 -1.31 6.28 11.90
N ARG A 305 -2.40 6.61 11.16
CA ARG A 305 -3.12 5.62 10.35
C ARG A 305 -2.21 4.93 9.32
N ILE A 306 -1.32 5.69 8.66
CA ILE A 306 -0.40 5.13 7.67
C ILE A 306 0.69 4.31 8.37
N THR A 307 1.20 4.75 9.52
CA THR A 307 2.16 3.97 10.32
C THR A 307 1.64 2.57 10.63
N ASP A 308 0.36 2.48 11.05
CA ASP A 308 -0.30 1.21 11.42
C ASP A 308 -0.82 0.41 10.20
N SER A 309 -0.62 0.94 8.98
CA SER A 309 -1.14 0.31 7.76
C SER A 309 -0.04 -0.38 6.97
N ARG A 310 -0.43 -1.40 6.20
CA ARG A 310 0.44 -1.96 5.16
C ARG A 310 0.16 -1.30 3.81
N PRO A 311 1.20 -1.06 3.00
CA PRO A 311 1.03 -0.43 1.69
C PRO A 311 0.03 -1.20 0.82
N LEU A 312 -1.05 -0.51 0.41
CA LEU A 312 -2.06 -1.03 -0.51
C LEU A 312 -2.83 -2.28 -0.04
N ALA A 313 -2.92 -2.53 1.29
CA ALA A 313 -3.54 -3.74 1.83
C ALA A 313 -5.02 -3.92 1.41
N VAL A 314 -5.73 -2.84 1.13
CA VAL A 314 -7.14 -2.91 0.68
C VAL A 314 -7.28 -3.05 -0.84
N ALA A 315 -6.24 -2.71 -1.61
CA ALA A 315 -6.23 -2.75 -3.07
C ALA A 315 -6.07 -4.18 -3.62
N THR A 316 -6.43 -4.37 -4.90
CA THR A 316 -6.18 -5.60 -5.64
C THR A 316 -5.40 -5.29 -6.92
N ASN A 317 -4.87 -6.32 -7.59
CA ASN A 317 -4.14 -6.16 -8.86
C ASN A 317 -3.06 -5.08 -8.80
N VAL A 318 -2.30 -5.04 -7.69
CA VAL A 318 -1.16 -4.11 -7.55
C VAL A 318 -0.16 -4.40 -8.67
N PRO A 319 0.31 -3.37 -9.42
CA PRO A 319 1.31 -3.56 -10.47
C PRO A 319 2.51 -4.37 -9.98
N ALA A 320 2.95 -5.35 -10.76
CA ALA A 320 3.94 -6.35 -10.33
C ALA A 320 5.24 -5.71 -9.81
N ALA A 321 5.75 -4.69 -10.51
CA ALA A 321 6.96 -3.97 -10.10
C ALA A 321 6.76 -3.26 -8.75
N LEU A 322 5.61 -2.63 -8.52
CA LEU A 322 5.30 -1.97 -7.24
C LEU A 322 5.13 -2.99 -6.12
N LYS A 323 4.42 -4.10 -6.38
CA LYS A 323 4.24 -5.19 -5.41
C LYS A 323 5.59 -5.80 -5.01
N MET A 324 6.46 -6.07 -5.99
CA MET A 324 7.80 -6.61 -5.77
C MET A 324 8.67 -5.65 -4.95
N TRP A 325 8.61 -4.35 -5.26
CA TRP A 325 9.36 -3.34 -4.50
C TRP A 325 8.84 -3.20 -3.05
N ILE A 326 7.52 -3.21 -2.83
CA ILE A 326 6.91 -3.22 -1.48
C ILE A 326 7.39 -4.46 -0.72
N GLY A 327 7.34 -5.65 -1.32
CA GLY A 327 7.88 -6.90 -0.77
C GLY A 327 7.31 -7.27 0.60
N GLY A 328 6.00 -7.04 0.84
CA GLY A 328 5.32 -7.37 2.10
C GLY A 328 5.63 -6.44 3.29
N ARG A 329 6.44 -5.40 3.10
CA ARG A 329 6.86 -4.46 4.15
C ARG A 329 5.72 -3.58 4.66
N SER A 330 5.87 -3.14 5.92
CA SER A 330 5.09 -2.06 6.52
C SER A 330 5.45 -0.70 5.90
N TYR A 331 4.63 0.31 6.13
CA TYR A 331 5.00 1.67 5.73
C TYR A 331 6.26 2.18 6.45
N SER A 332 6.43 1.88 7.73
CA SER A 332 7.63 2.29 8.48
C SER A 332 8.91 1.79 7.83
N GLU A 333 8.97 0.52 7.40
CA GLU A 333 10.14 -0.06 6.72
C GLU A 333 10.37 0.57 5.35
N VAL A 334 9.31 0.89 4.62
CA VAL A 334 9.43 1.57 3.32
C VAL A 334 9.88 3.03 3.49
N PHE A 335 9.40 3.71 4.55
CA PHE A 335 9.85 5.06 4.88
C PHE A 335 11.33 5.08 5.30
N ASP A 336 11.79 4.05 6.01
CA ASP A 336 13.19 3.90 6.38
C ASP A 336 14.08 3.81 5.13
N GLU A 337 13.76 2.94 4.16
CA GLU A 337 14.49 2.87 2.89
C GLU A 337 14.54 4.22 2.17
N VAL A 338 13.43 4.98 2.16
CA VAL A 338 13.30 6.21 1.35
C VAL A 338 13.91 7.42 2.04
N PHE A 339 13.82 7.52 3.36
CA PHE A 339 14.20 8.71 4.13
C PHE A 339 15.30 8.46 5.17
N GLY A 340 15.76 7.21 5.34
CA GLY A 340 16.81 6.81 6.25
C GLY A 340 16.37 6.67 7.71
N THR A 341 15.07 6.76 7.97
CA THR A 341 14.46 6.51 9.29
C THR A 341 12.98 6.13 9.13
N PRO A 342 12.42 5.27 10.03
CA PRO A 342 11.10 4.66 9.84
C PRO A 342 9.91 5.58 10.10
N GLU A 343 10.13 6.80 10.58
CA GLU A 343 9.03 7.69 10.96
C GLU A 343 8.18 8.12 9.78
N VAL A 344 6.89 7.88 9.87
CA VAL A 344 5.87 8.35 8.93
C VAL A 344 5.40 9.73 9.35
N THR A 345 5.84 10.76 8.63
CA THR A 345 5.44 12.15 8.92
C THR A 345 4.61 12.76 7.79
N PRO A 346 3.74 13.74 8.09
CA PRO A 346 2.98 14.45 7.06
C PRO A 346 3.85 15.03 5.94
N THR A 347 4.97 15.63 6.30
CA THR A 347 5.95 16.17 5.34
C THR A 347 6.50 15.09 4.42
N ARG A 348 6.93 13.94 4.95
CA ARG A 348 7.46 12.83 4.13
C ARG A 348 6.40 12.22 3.22
N ILE A 349 5.16 12.09 3.70
CA ILE A 349 4.01 11.67 2.86
C ILE A 349 3.85 12.62 1.68
N ALA A 350 3.81 13.93 1.92
CA ALA A 350 3.66 14.93 0.87
C ALA A 350 4.85 14.95 -0.10
N LEU A 351 6.10 14.81 0.38
CA LEU A 351 7.30 14.72 -0.45
C LEU A 351 7.28 13.48 -1.37
N ALA A 352 6.83 12.33 -0.86
CA ALA A 352 6.74 11.10 -1.64
C ALA A 352 5.65 11.20 -2.72
N ILE A 353 4.45 11.62 -2.36
CA ILE A 353 3.34 11.79 -3.33
C ILE A 353 3.72 12.83 -4.39
N GLY A 354 4.30 13.98 -4.00
CA GLY A 354 4.74 15.00 -4.95
C GLY A 354 5.84 14.50 -5.90
N ALA A 355 6.73 13.60 -5.45
CA ALA A 355 7.71 12.97 -6.32
C ALA A 355 7.04 12.03 -7.34
N TYR A 356 6.06 11.22 -6.92
CA TYR A 356 5.30 10.38 -7.83
C TYR A 356 4.53 11.21 -8.87
N GLU A 357 3.74 12.19 -8.46
CA GLU A 357 2.98 13.03 -9.39
C GLU A 357 3.90 13.78 -10.36
N ARG A 358 5.10 14.18 -9.94
CA ARG A 358 6.10 14.82 -10.79
C ARG A 358 6.67 13.88 -11.86
N SER A 359 6.59 12.55 -11.66
CA SER A 359 6.95 11.57 -12.69
C SER A 359 5.89 11.39 -13.78
N LEU A 360 4.65 11.90 -13.55
CA LEU A 360 3.49 11.68 -14.40
C LEU A 360 3.29 12.84 -15.37
N TYR A 361 3.94 12.77 -16.52
CA TYR A 361 3.81 13.77 -17.57
C TYR A 361 3.60 13.14 -18.96
N SER A 362 2.75 13.80 -19.75
CA SER A 362 2.25 13.32 -21.05
C SER A 362 3.09 13.91 -22.17
N ASP A 363 4.23 13.32 -22.50
CA ASP A 363 5.16 13.84 -23.51
C ASP A 363 5.16 13.00 -24.81
N GLN A 364 4.17 12.12 -25.01
CA GLN A 364 4.05 11.26 -26.20
C GLN A 364 2.70 11.41 -26.91
N THR A 365 2.08 12.57 -26.84
CA THR A 365 0.84 12.81 -27.56
C THR A 365 1.10 12.89 -29.08
N PRO A 366 0.11 12.62 -29.94
CA PRO A 366 0.24 12.84 -31.39
C PRO A 366 0.61 14.29 -31.75
N LEU A 367 0.23 15.27 -30.92
CA LEU A 367 0.66 16.67 -31.08
C LEU A 367 2.15 16.83 -30.86
N ASP A 368 2.74 16.13 -29.88
CA ASP A 368 4.19 16.13 -29.65
C ASP A 368 4.93 15.53 -30.84
N LEU A 369 4.46 14.39 -31.35
CA LEU A 369 5.05 13.76 -32.54
C LEU A 369 4.96 14.66 -33.77
N ALA A 370 3.85 15.39 -33.94
CA ALA A 370 3.69 16.33 -35.05
C ALA A 370 4.60 17.56 -34.89
N ASN A 371 4.74 18.10 -33.68
CA ASN A 371 5.66 19.19 -33.41
C ASN A 371 7.13 18.78 -33.55
N ALA A 372 7.46 17.54 -33.26
CA ALA A 372 8.78 16.95 -33.48
C ALA A 372 9.07 16.58 -34.95
N GLY A 373 8.08 16.68 -35.83
CA GLY A 373 8.21 16.31 -37.26
C GLY A 373 8.27 14.77 -37.48
N ILE A 374 7.86 13.99 -36.48
CA ILE A 374 7.92 12.52 -36.51
C ILE A 374 6.70 11.95 -37.22
N ALA A 375 5.50 12.44 -36.90
CA ALA A 375 4.26 12.00 -37.51
C ALA A 375 3.28 13.17 -37.68
N PRO A 376 2.64 13.37 -38.88
CA PRO A 376 1.71 14.47 -39.08
C PRO A 376 0.37 14.21 -38.39
N LEU A 377 -0.34 15.29 -38.07
CA LEU A 377 -1.75 15.25 -37.72
C LEU A 377 -2.58 14.88 -38.93
N ALA A 378 -3.76 14.26 -38.69
CA ALA A 378 -4.74 14.05 -39.76
C ALA A 378 -5.26 15.40 -40.31
N GLN A 379 -5.76 15.43 -41.56
CA GLN A 379 -6.17 16.67 -42.23
C GLN A 379 -7.20 17.48 -41.38
N GLN A 380 -8.20 16.81 -40.81
CA GLN A 380 -9.22 17.48 -39.98
C GLN A 380 -8.61 18.04 -38.67
N GLU A 381 -7.71 17.31 -38.06
CA GLU A 381 -7.00 17.74 -36.83
C GLU A 381 -6.10 18.94 -37.11
N GLN A 382 -5.38 18.91 -38.25
CA GLN A 382 -4.56 20.07 -38.66
C GLN A 382 -5.44 21.29 -38.97
N GLY A 383 -6.61 21.08 -39.61
CA GLY A 383 -7.61 22.13 -39.83
C GLY A 383 -8.12 22.71 -38.52
N GLY A 384 -8.40 21.84 -37.53
CA GLY A 384 -8.80 22.22 -36.19
C GLY A 384 -7.71 23.01 -35.44
N ARG A 385 -6.45 22.59 -35.52
CA ARG A 385 -5.30 23.32 -34.99
C ARG A 385 -5.22 24.74 -35.54
N ASN A 386 -5.37 24.90 -36.84
CA ASN A 386 -5.35 26.21 -37.49
C ASN A 386 -6.49 27.08 -37.00
N LEU A 387 -7.71 26.57 -36.93
CA LEU A 387 -8.87 27.26 -36.36
C LEU A 387 -8.68 27.63 -34.89
N PHE A 388 -8.10 26.74 -34.08
CA PHE A 388 -7.78 26.97 -32.69
C PHE A 388 -6.84 28.18 -32.48
N VAL A 389 -5.82 28.27 -33.30
CA VAL A 389 -4.90 29.43 -33.30
C VAL A 389 -5.58 30.70 -33.82
N GLN A 390 -6.32 30.63 -34.93
CA GLN A 390 -7.00 31.77 -35.56
C GLN A 390 -8.11 32.39 -34.69
N ASN A 391 -8.67 31.58 -33.77
CA ASN A 391 -9.71 32.02 -32.86
C ASN A 391 -9.21 32.32 -31.44
N ASP A 392 -7.95 32.67 -31.28
CA ASP A 392 -7.28 33.12 -30.05
C ASP A 392 -7.25 32.05 -28.92
N CYS A 393 -7.65 30.80 -29.16
CA CYS A 393 -7.62 29.75 -28.14
C CYS A 393 -6.20 29.48 -27.65
N ALA A 394 -5.22 29.53 -28.57
CA ALA A 394 -3.82 29.31 -28.27
C ALA A 394 -3.16 30.42 -27.44
N VAL A 395 -3.86 31.57 -27.22
CA VAL A 395 -3.34 32.63 -26.31
C VAL A 395 -3.34 32.13 -24.86
N CYS A 396 -4.37 31.38 -24.44
CA CYS A 396 -4.47 30.77 -23.12
C CYS A 396 -3.93 29.33 -23.10
N HIS A 397 -4.16 28.60 -24.20
CA HIS A 397 -3.83 27.19 -24.34
C HIS A 397 -2.70 26.92 -25.35
N GLY A 398 -1.66 27.72 -25.29
CA GLY A 398 -0.45 27.61 -26.15
C GLY A 398 0.71 26.88 -25.49
N GLY A 399 1.82 26.78 -26.27
CA GLY A 399 3.03 26.13 -25.79
C GLY A 399 2.95 24.60 -25.70
N SER A 400 4.02 23.98 -25.22
CA SER A 400 4.09 22.53 -25.06
C SER A 400 3.14 22.01 -23.98
N LEU A 401 2.90 22.81 -22.93
CA LEU A 401 1.95 22.47 -21.87
C LEU A 401 0.49 22.70 -22.24
N THR A 402 0.20 23.44 -23.31
CA THR A 402 -1.18 23.84 -23.69
C THR A 402 -1.94 24.58 -22.60
N SER A 403 -1.23 25.37 -21.81
CA SER A 403 -1.73 26.24 -20.75
C SER A 403 -0.74 27.35 -20.45
N ASP A 404 -1.24 28.56 -20.17
CA ASP A 404 -0.45 29.67 -19.65
C ASP A 404 -0.47 29.77 -18.11
N ASN A 405 -1.16 28.83 -17.43
CA ASN A 405 -1.38 28.79 -15.96
C ASN A 405 -1.97 30.10 -15.36
N SER A 406 -2.51 31.00 -16.17
CA SER A 406 -3.14 32.25 -15.70
C SER A 406 -4.55 32.01 -15.13
N PHE A 407 -5.08 32.99 -14.40
CA PHE A 407 -6.42 32.95 -13.82
C PHE A 407 -7.37 33.84 -14.58
N ARG A 408 -8.51 33.28 -15.04
CA ARG A 408 -9.46 33.98 -15.89
C ARG A 408 -10.89 33.73 -15.45
N TYR A 409 -11.74 34.75 -15.54
CA TYR A 409 -13.17 34.58 -15.51
C TYR A 409 -13.68 34.44 -16.94
N ILE A 410 -14.26 33.30 -17.26
CA ILE A 410 -14.69 32.96 -18.63
C ILE A 410 -16.20 32.85 -18.76
N GLY A 411 -16.97 33.09 -17.68
CA GLY A 411 -18.44 33.14 -17.71
C GLY A 411 -19.08 31.74 -17.69
N VAL A 412 -18.55 30.77 -16.99
CA VAL A 412 -19.18 29.44 -16.80
C VAL A 412 -20.38 29.52 -15.88
N ARG A 413 -20.29 30.35 -14.83
CA ARG A 413 -21.38 30.66 -13.89
C ARG A 413 -21.22 32.08 -13.31
N PRO A 414 -22.23 32.62 -12.60
CA PRO A 414 -22.10 33.89 -11.92
C PRO A 414 -20.94 33.92 -10.95
N THR A 415 -20.27 35.06 -10.81
CA THR A 415 -19.11 35.22 -9.91
C THR A 415 -19.47 35.09 -8.42
N GLY A 416 -20.75 35.16 -8.07
CA GLY A 416 -21.25 34.99 -6.70
C GLY A 416 -21.43 33.53 -6.30
N ASP A 417 -21.62 32.62 -7.25
CA ASP A 417 -21.85 31.20 -6.96
C ASP A 417 -20.56 30.49 -6.56
N ASP A 418 -19.45 30.89 -7.18
CA ASP A 418 -18.10 30.49 -6.79
C ASP A 418 -17.13 31.63 -7.04
N THR A 419 -16.61 32.20 -5.96
CA THR A 419 -15.75 33.37 -6.02
C THR A 419 -14.33 33.07 -6.51
N GLY A 420 -13.95 31.79 -6.70
CA GLY A 420 -12.71 31.34 -7.33
C GLY A 420 -11.45 31.91 -6.65
N ARG A 421 -10.56 32.46 -7.45
CA ARG A 421 -9.28 33.04 -7.01
C ARG A 421 -9.40 34.11 -5.94
N PHE A 422 -10.52 34.82 -5.89
CA PHE A 422 -10.79 35.80 -4.83
C PHE A 422 -10.69 35.22 -3.42
N GLN A 423 -11.05 33.96 -3.22
CA GLN A 423 -10.93 33.27 -1.91
C GLN A 423 -9.48 33.21 -1.42
N VAL A 424 -8.52 33.27 -2.34
CA VAL A 424 -7.09 33.17 -2.02
C VAL A 424 -6.45 34.56 -1.90
N THR A 425 -6.87 35.50 -2.76
CA THR A 425 -6.20 36.82 -2.88
C THR A 425 -6.91 37.95 -2.16
N GLY A 426 -8.22 37.85 -1.92
CA GLY A 426 -9.05 38.95 -1.44
C GLY A 426 -9.22 40.10 -2.45
N ASN A 427 -8.68 39.97 -3.67
CA ASN A 427 -8.75 41.00 -4.69
C ASN A 427 -10.05 40.86 -5.50
N ASN A 428 -10.89 41.91 -5.51
CA ASN A 428 -12.15 41.93 -6.27
C ASN A 428 -11.96 41.67 -7.78
N GLY A 429 -10.84 42.03 -8.36
CA GLY A 429 -10.47 41.70 -9.75
C GLY A 429 -10.40 40.22 -10.02
N ASP A 430 -10.20 39.38 -8.98
CA ASP A 430 -10.08 37.92 -9.08
C ASP A 430 -11.40 37.18 -8.83
N LEU A 431 -12.51 37.86 -8.63
CA LEU A 431 -13.84 37.26 -8.45
C LEU A 431 -14.18 36.33 -9.61
N GLY A 432 -14.52 35.06 -9.28
CA GLY A 432 -14.89 34.03 -10.25
C GLY A 432 -13.78 33.62 -11.23
N ARG A 433 -12.52 34.01 -11.00
CA ARG A 433 -11.40 33.58 -11.83
C ARG A 433 -10.92 32.21 -11.40
N PHE A 434 -10.62 31.38 -12.41
CA PHE A 434 -10.07 30.03 -12.26
C PHE A 434 -8.84 29.86 -13.15
N ARG A 435 -7.94 28.96 -12.73
CA ARG A 435 -6.73 28.67 -13.46
C ARG A 435 -7.04 28.03 -14.83
N THR A 436 -6.35 28.45 -15.86
CA THR A 436 -6.37 27.84 -17.18
C THR A 436 -5.78 26.43 -17.09
N PRO A 437 -6.55 25.36 -17.28
CA PRO A 437 -6.03 24.00 -17.23
C PRO A 437 -5.24 23.69 -18.50
N ASN A 438 -4.33 22.73 -18.45
CA ASN A 438 -3.75 22.16 -19.67
C ASN A 438 -4.81 21.37 -20.44
N LEU A 439 -4.58 21.15 -21.74
CA LEU A 439 -5.48 20.41 -22.60
C LEU A 439 -4.99 18.98 -22.91
N ARG A 440 -3.84 18.57 -22.34
CA ARG A 440 -3.35 17.21 -22.52
C ARG A 440 -4.33 16.24 -21.87
N ASN A 441 -4.65 15.16 -22.57
CA ASN A 441 -5.60 14.13 -22.15
C ASN A 441 -7.05 14.63 -21.96
N VAL A 442 -7.40 15.81 -22.49
CA VAL A 442 -8.72 16.45 -22.30
C VAL A 442 -9.87 15.60 -22.86
N GLU A 443 -9.63 14.79 -23.92
CA GLU A 443 -10.62 13.87 -24.50
C GLU A 443 -11.09 12.81 -23.48
N LEU A 444 -10.21 12.36 -22.60
CA LEU A 444 -10.50 11.29 -21.66
C LEU A 444 -11.45 11.74 -20.54
N ARG A 445 -11.51 13.05 -20.26
CA ARG A 445 -12.37 13.60 -19.21
C ARG A 445 -13.85 13.36 -19.48
N GLY A 446 -14.58 13.15 -18.40
CA GLY A 446 -16.03 12.99 -18.47
C GLY A 446 -16.80 14.22 -18.05
N THR A 447 -16.11 15.17 -17.40
CA THR A 447 -16.68 16.44 -16.92
C THR A 447 -15.71 17.57 -17.21
N TYR A 448 -16.26 18.74 -17.57
CA TYR A 448 -15.46 19.90 -17.96
C TYR A 448 -15.76 21.12 -17.11
N PHE A 449 -14.75 22.00 -17.00
CA PHE A 449 -14.69 23.14 -16.11
C PHE A 449 -14.72 22.77 -14.61
N HIS A 450 -14.57 23.76 -13.74
CA HIS A 450 -14.61 23.59 -12.28
C HIS A 450 -15.95 23.09 -11.74
N THR A 451 -17.01 23.22 -12.54
CA THR A 451 -18.38 22.81 -12.17
C THR A 451 -18.77 21.42 -12.67
N GLY A 452 -17.96 20.81 -13.55
CA GLY A 452 -18.33 19.55 -14.21
C GLY A 452 -19.61 19.65 -15.08
N ARG A 453 -20.11 20.85 -15.34
CA ARG A 453 -21.40 21.11 -15.99
C ARG A 453 -21.52 20.56 -17.40
N PHE A 454 -20.40 20.54 -18.14
CA PHE A 454 -20.39 20.06 -19.52
C PHE A 454 -19.85 18.64 -19.58
N ALA A 455 -20.49 17.81 -20.38
CA ALA A 455 -20.20 16.39 -20.51
C ALA A 455 -19.44 16.03 -21.82
N SER A 456 -19.27 16.97 -22.73
CA SER A 456 -18.63 16.76 -24.02
C SER A 456 -17.76 17.94 -24.47
N LEU A 457 -16.74 17.65 -25.31
CA LEU A 457 -15.93 18.69 -25.96
C LEU A 457 -16.75 19.53 -26.95
N GLU A 458 -17.78 18.97 -27.54
CA GLU A 458 -18.74 19.68 -28.37
C GLU A 458 -19.43 20.80 -27.60
N GLU A 459 -19.91 20.54 -26.39
CA GLU A 459 -20.51 21.54 -25.52
C GLU A 459 -19.50 22.60 -25.09
N VAL A 460 -18.26 22.22 -24.79
CA VAL A 460 -17.17 23.14 -24.45
C VAL A 460 -16.87 24.09 -25.61
N VAL A 461 -16.72 23.56 -26.84
CA VAL A 461 -16.46 24.39 -28.02
C VAL A 461 -17.64 25.28 -28.34
N ALA A 462 -18.88 24.78 -28.20
CA ALA A 462 -20.11 25.59 -28.36
C ALA A 462 -20.19 26.70 -27.31
N PHE A 463 -19.78 26.44 -26.04
CA PHE A 463 -19.69 27.47 -24.99
C PHE A 463 -18.74 28.62 -25.39
N TYR A 464 -17.55 28.31 -25.85
CA TYR A 464 -16.64 29.33 -26.34
C TYR A 464 -17.12 30.02 -27.63
N ASN A 465 -17.80 29.28 -28.52
CA ASN A 465 -18.35 29.86 -29.76
C ASN A 465 -19.41 30.93 -29.50
N ARG A 466 -20.24 30.72 -28.45
CA ARG A 466 -21.25 31.76 -28.04
C ARG A 466 -20.67 32.82 -27.11
N GLY A 467 -19.41 32.69 -26.68
CA GLY A 467 -18.73 33.68 -25.85
C GLY A 467 -18.99 33.57 -24.36
N GLY A 468 -19.27 32.37 -23.83
CA GLY A 468 -19.60 32.12 -22.44
C GLY A 468 -21.10 32.37 -22.14
N ASP A 469 -21.56 31.92 -20.96
CA ASP A 469 -22.96 31.94 -20.56
C ASP A 469 -23.31 33.15 -19.66
N PHE A 470 -22.32 33.67 -18.91
CA PHE A 470 -22.50 34.76 -17.97
C PHE A 470 -21.52 35.91 -18.23
N THR A 471 -21.90 37.10 -17.78
CA THR A 471 -21.10 38.33 -17.93
C THR A 471 -20.77 38.92 -16.57
N ALA A 472 -19.57 39.49 -16.44
CA ALA A 472 -19.14 40.29 -15.30
C ALA A 472 -18.07 41.29 -15.78
N PRO A 473 -17.83 42.38 -15.03
CA PRO A 473 -16.87 43.42 -15.42
C PRO A 473 -15.45 42.90 -15.65
N ASN A 474 -15.03 41.82 -14.99
CA ASN A 474 -13.72 41.19 -15.09
C ASN A 474 -13.69 39.98 -16.03
N LYS A 475 -14.72 39.77 -16.86
CA LYS A 475 -14.73 38.71 -17.87
C LYS A 475 -13.59 38.93 -18.86
N ASP A 476 -12.88 37.88 -19.17
CA ASP A 476 -11.77 37.93 -20.11
C ASP A 476 -12.26 38.39 -21.51
N PRO A 477 -11.71 39.42 -22.09
CA PRO A 477 -12.15 39.98 -23.39
C PRO A 477 -11.92 39.01 -24.57
N LEU A 478 -11.07 38.00 -24.42
CA LEU A 478 -10.90 36.94 -25.41
C LEU A 478 -12.10 35.96 -25.40
N VAL A 479 -12.94 35.93 -24.38
CA VAL A 479 -14.14 35.10 -24.34
C VAL A 479 -15.32 35.86 -24.87
N ARG A 480 -15.45 35.83 -26.20
CA ARG A 480 -16.47 36.55 -26.99
C ARG A 480 -17.01 35.62 -28.10
N PRO A 481 -18.20 35.91 -28.67
CA PRO A 481 -18.75 35.12 -29.78
C PRO A 481 -17.78 35.01 -30.95
N ARG A 482 -17.61 33.77 -31.43
CA ARG A 482 -16.60 33.46 -32.49
C ARG A 482 -17.24 33.32 -33.88
N GLY A 483 -18.55 32.97 -33.95
CA GLY A 483 -19.25 32.74 -35.21
C GLY A 483 -18.79 31.50 -36.00
N LEU A 484 -18.25 30.49 -35.29
CA LEU A 484 -17.85 29.23 -35.91
C LEU A 484 -19.04 28.42 -36.39
N ASN A 485 -19.03 27.98 -37.64
CA ASN A 485 -20.03 27.08 -38.15
C ASN A 485 -19.82 25.63 -37.60
N PRO A 486 -20.79 24.71 -37.73
CA PRO A 486 -20.71 23.36 -37.18
C PRO A 486 -19.47 22.56 -37.62
N GLN A 487 -19.04 22.72 -38.89
CA GLN A 487 -17.86 22.01 -39.44
C GLN A 487 -16.57 22.53 -38.80
N GLN A 488 -16.48 23.83 -38.56
CA GLN A 488 -15.33 24.47 -37.86
C GLN A 488 -15.28 24.05 -36.41
N GLN A 489 -16.40 23.99 -35.71
CA GLN A 489 -16.48 23.50 -34.35
C GLN A 489 -16.05 22.02 -34.27
N ALA A 490 -16.55 21.17 -35.17
CA ALA A 490 -16.16 19.77 -35.26
C ALA A 490 -14.65 19.59 -35.51
N ALA A 491 -14.03 20.45 -36.33
CA ALA A 491 -12.59 20.39 -36.57
C ALA A 491 -11.78 20.76 -35.32
N ILE A 492 -12.22 21.77 -34.55
CA ILE A 492 -11.59 22.12 -33.27
C ILE A 492 -11.72 20.95 -32.27
N VAL A 493 -12.90 20.33 -32.17
CA VAL A 493 -13.11 19.14 -31.35
C VAL A 493 -12.20 18.01 -31.75
N ALA A 494 -12.04 17.74 -33.05
CA ALA A 494 -11.11 16.72 -33.53
C ALA A 494 -9.65 17.01 -33.14
N PHE A 495 -9.26 18.29 -33.15
CA PHE A 495 -7.92 18.69 -32.66
C PHE A 495 -7.77 18.52 -31.15
N LEU A 496 -8.80 18.76 -30.33
CA LEU A 496 -8.78 18.60 -28.87
C LEU A 496 -8.76 17.13 -28.42
N ARG A 497 -9.18 16.19 -29.28
CA ARG A 497 -9.25 14.76 -28.99
C ARG A 497 -7.89 14.08 -29.11
N ARG A 498 -7.77 13.14 -30.03
CA ARG A 498 -6.58 12.32 -30.25
C ARG A 498 -5.24 13.10 -30.22
N PRO A 499 -5.11 14.29 -30.86
CA PRO A 499 -3.87 15.05 -30.81
C PRO A 499 -3.33 15.37 -29.43
N HIS A 500 -4.21 15.55 -28.45
CA HIS A 500 -3.84 15.87 -27.07
C HIS A 500 -3.78 14.66 -26.14
N THR A 501 -4.16 13.45 -26.61
CA THR A 501 -4.24 12.23 -25.80
C THR A 501 -2.94 11.43 -25.89
N ASP A 502 -2.24 11.27 -24.77
CA ASP A 502 -1.10 10.36 -24.65
C ASP A 502 -1.61 8.91 -24.58
N PRO A 503 -1.18 8.01 -25.48
CA PRO A 503 -1.63 6.63 -25.47
C PRO A 503 -1.34 5.87 -24.19
N ARG A 504 -0.26 6.22 -23.48
CA ARG A 504 0.09 5.60 -22.18
C ARG A 504 -0.95 5.95 -21.12
N VAL A 505 -1.41 7.19 -21.09
CA VAL A 505 -2.46 7.66 -20.17
C VAL A 505 -3.78 6.96 -20.46
N ALA A 506 -4.18 6.92 -21.74
CA ALA A 506 -5.45 6.30 -22.15
C ALA A 506 -5.51 4.80 -21.83
N ALA A 507 -4.37 4.11 -21.89
CA ALA A 507 -4.27 2.67 -21.67
C ALA A 507 -3.72 2.30 -20.27
N GLU A 508 -3.54 3.29 -19.39
CA GLU A 508 -2.95 3.13 -18.05
C GLU A 508 -1.65 2.31 -18.07
N LEU A 509 -0.78 2.59 -19.07
CA LEU A 509 0.54 1.97 -19.18
C LEU A 509 1.56 2.70 -18.27
N PRO A 510 2.65 2.08 -17.85
CA PRO A 510 3.67 2.75 -17.06
C PRO A 510 4.11 4.11 -17.65
N PRO A 511 4.28 5.14 -16.84
CA PRO A 511 4.17 5.21 -15.38
C PRO A 511 2.74 5.41 -14.83
N PHE A 512 1.71 5.39 -15.68
CA PHE A 512 0.30 5.66 -15.35
C PHE A 512 -0.48 4.40 -14.91
N ASP A 513 0.16 3.23 -14.87
CA ASP A 513 -0.38 1.98 -14.38
C ASP A 513 -0.71 2.07 -12.87
N ARG A 514 -1.78 1.39 -12.44
CA ARG A 514 -2.31 1.53 -11.09
C ARG A 514 -2.86 0.21 -10.53
N PRO A 515 -3.01 0.09 -9.20
CA PRO A 515 -3.77 -0.99 -8.60
C PRO A 515 -5.28 -0.83 -8.89
N THR A 516 -6.04 -1.91 -8.69
CA THR A 516 -7.49 -1.83 -8.58
C THR A 516 -7.84 -1.43 -7.15
N LEU A 517 -8.57 -0.33 -6.99
CA LEU A 517 -9.00 0.17 -5.68
C LEU A 517 -10.00 -0.79 -5.03
N PHE A 518 -10.08 -0.80 -3.70
CA PHE A 518 -11.11 -1.52 -2.95
C PHE A 518 -12.51 -1.15 -3.45
N SER A 519 -12.79 0.14 -3.58
CA SER A 519 -14.08 0.67 -4.06
C SER A 519 -14.44 0.24 -5.51
N GLN A 520 -13.50 -0.34 -6.25
CA GLN A 520 -13.67 -0.85 -7.61
C GLN A 520 -13.60 -2.38 -7.69
N SER A 521 -13.40 -3.05 -6.56
CA SER A 521 -13.20 -4.49 -6.47
C SER A 521 -14.49 -5.22 -6.02
N ASP A 522 -14.48 -6.53 -6.08
CA ASP A 522 -15.52 -7.43 -5.56
C ASP A 522 -15.51 -7.56 -4.03
N ARG A 523 -14.53 -6.94 -3.36
CA ARG A 523 -14.40 -6.92 -1.88
C ARG A 523 -15.38 -5.95 -1.20
N VAL A 524 -15.99 -5.01 -1.96
CA VAL A 524 -16.99 -4.07 -1.42
C VAL A 524 -18.22 -4.84 -0.92
N PRO A 525 -18.73 -4.53 0.30
CA PRO A 525 -19.95 -5.13 0.80
C PRO A 525 -21.11 -4.95 -0.17
N GLN A 526 -21.92 -6.00 -0.34
CA GLN A 526 -23.01 -6.02 -1.32
C GLN A 526 -24.35 -6.08 -0.61
N ILE A 527 -25.32 -5.30 -1.07
CA ILE A 527 -26.71 -5.38 -0.60
C ILE A 527 -27.41 -6.49 -1.35
N VAL A 528 -27.97 -7.47 -0.60
CA VAL A 528 -28.58 -8.68 -1.16
C VAL A 528 -29.95 -8.95 -0.52
N GLY A 529 -30.82 -9.64 -1.27
CA GLY A 529 -32.16 -10.00 -0.80
C GLY A 529 -33.10 -8.79 -0.68
N THR A 530 -34.18 -8.95 0.06
CA THR A 530 -35.22 -7.95 0.31
C THR A 530 -35.37 -7.69 1.80
N GLY A 531 -36.03 -6.59 2.17
CA GLY A 531 -36.37 -6.25 3.54
C GLY A 531 -37.88 -6.25 3.79
N VAL A 532 -38.31 -5.78 4.96
CA VAL A 532 -39.70 -5.59 5.38
C VAL A 532 -39.95 -4.10 5.61
N ALA A 533 -40.99 -3.57 4.96
CA ALA A 533 -41.34 -2.16 5.07
C ALA A 533 -41.89 -1.82 6.48
N GLY A 534 -41.60 -0.61 6.94
CA GLY A 534 -42.14 -0.05 8.18
C GLY A 534 -43.35 0.81 8.00
N SER A 535 -43.68 1.59 9.02
CA SER A 535 -44.86 2.53 9.06
C SER A 535 -44.90 3.54 7.93
N SER A 536 -43.75 3.89 7.31
CA SER A 536 -43.66 4.77 6.15
C SER A 536 -43.97 4.09 4.82
N ALA A 537 -44.32 2.80 4.82
CA ALA A 537 -44.32 1.91 3.66
C ALA A 537 -42.93 1.82 2.93
N GLN A 538 -41.87 2.33 3.55
CA GLN A 538 -40.50 2.24 3.05
C GLN A 538 -39.74 1.12 3.76
N ILE A 539 -38.86 0.46 3.01
CA ILE A 539 -37.90 -0.51 3.56
C ILE A 539 -36.71 0.29 4.10
N PRO A 540 -36.27 0.06 5.35
CA PRO A 540 -35.04 0.66 5.86
C PRO A 540 -33.82 0.31 4.99
N VAL A 541 -32.91 1.26 4.80
CA VAL A 541 -31.77 1.13 3.91
C VAL A 541 -30.49 0.92 4.73
N PRO A 542 -29.77 -0.20 4.54
CA PRO A 542 -28.48 -0.40 5.17
C PRO A 542 -27.38 0.29 4.39
N THR A 543 -26.35 0.79 5.07
CA THR A 543 -25.11 1.29 4.47
C THR A 543 -23.93 0.53 5.05
N ALA A 544 -23.16 -0.14 4.20
CA ALA A 544 -21.93 -0.83 4.55
C ALA A 544 -20.98 -0.70 3.36
N ILE A 545 -20.01 0.19 3.44
CA ILE A 545 -19.12 0.54 2.31
C ILE A 545 -17.64 0.44 2.65
N GLU A 546 -17.30 0.30 3.94
CA GLU A 546 -15.92 0.22 4.38
C GLU A 546 -15.32 -1.18 4.13
N PRO A 547 -13.98 -1.28 4.04
CA PRO A 547 -13.34 -2.57 3.85
C PRO A 547 -13.46 -3.44 5.11
N PRO A 548 -14.03 -4.65 4.99
CA PRO A 548 -13.98 -5.66 6.04
C PRO A 548 -12.58 -6.30 6.10
N LEU A 549 -11.57 -5.45 6.33
CA LEU A 549 -10.18 -5.84 6.46
C LEU A 549 -9.94 -6.45 7.85
N VAL A 550 -9.23 -7.55 7.93
CA VAL A 550 -8.80 -8.14 9.20
C VAL A 550 -8.05 -7.09 10.04
N GLY A 551 -8.40 -6.98 11.32
CA GLY A 551 -7.85 -5.94 12.20
C GLY A 551 -8.43 -4.53 12.00
N ASN A 552 -9.46 -4.34 11.14
CA ASN A 552 -10.11 -3.04 11.02
C ASN A 552 -10.94 -2.71 12.28
N PRO A 553 -10.55 -1.71 13.08
CA PRO A 553 -11.24 -1.40 14.34
C PRO A 553 -12.59 -0.70 14.12
N SER A 554 -12.90 -0.25 12.90
CA SER A 554 -14.04 0.62 12.62
C SER A 554 -14.70 0.31 11.27
N PHE A 555 -15.16 -0.93 11.08
CA PHE A 555 -16.04 -1.25 9.96
C PHE A 555 -17.44 -0.72 10.28
N THR A 556 -17.74 0.50 9.82
CA THR A 556 -19.00 1.17 10.18
C THR A 556 -20.15 0.76 9.27
N VAL A 557 -21.25 0.36 9.89
CA VAL A 557 -22.52 0.04 9.23
C VAL A 557 -23.64 0.94 9.75
N ALA A 558 -24.49 1.42 8.83
CA ALA A 558 -25.57 2.34 9.18
C ALA A 558 -26.94 1.86 8.68
N VAL A 559 -28.00 2.46 9.21
CA VAL A 559 -29.37 2.29 8.74
C VAL A 559 -30.07 3.65 8.62
N SER A 560 -30.85 3.82 7.57
CA SER A 560 -31.67 5.01 7.32
C SER A 560 -33.07 4.64 6.83
N ASN A 561 -33.92 5.62 6.60
CA ASN A 561 -35.32 5.44 6.19
C ASN A 561 -36.16 4.60 7.16
N ALA A 562 -35.82 4.59 8.42
CA ALA A 562 -36.45 3.80 9.46
C ALA A 562 -37.45 4.64 10.30
N LEU A 563 -38.02 4.08 11.34
CA LEU A 563 -38.83 4.82 12.31
C LEU A 563 -37.90 5.57 13.27
N GLY A 564 -38.01 6.91 13.32
CA GLY A 564 -37.21 7.74 14.22
C GLY A 564 -37.59 7.53 15.68
N GLY A 565 -36.58 7.52 16.57
CA GLY A 565 -36.73 7.25 17.99
C GLY A 565 -36.95 5.76 18.34
N ALA A 566 -37.00 4.87 17.34
CA ALA A 566 -37.21 3.44 17.55
C ALA A 566 -35.90 2.75 17.96
N ASN A 567 -36.05 1.62 18.67
CA ASN A 567 -34.91 0.70 18.90
C ASN A 567 -34.62 -0.07 17.61
N ALA A 568 -33.34 -0.14 17.25
CA ALA A 568 -32.83 -0.93 16.14
C ALA A 568 -31.80 -1.93 16.61
N ILE A 569 -31.85 -3.14 16.04
CA ILE A 569 -30.96 -4.25 16.37
C ILE A 569 -30.19 -4.62 15.11
N LEU A 570 -28.87 -4.49 15.13
CA LEU A 570 -27.99 -5.05 14.12
C LEU A 570 -27.66 -6.52 14.48
N VAL A 571 -27.85 -7.42 13.54
CA VAL A 571 -27.43 -8.82 13.69
C VAL A 571 -26.55 -9.20 12.50
N ILE A 572 -25.37 -9.73 12.79
CA ILE A 572 -24.41 -10.23 11.78
C ILE A 572 -24.14 -11.72 12.06
N ASN A 573 -24.37 -12.55 11.04
CA ASN A 573 -24.19 -13.99 11.10
C ASN A 573 -23.42 -14.52 9.89
N SER A 574 -22.92 -15.76 9.99
CA SER A 574 -22.31 -16.49 8.85
C SER A 574 -23.33 -16.87 7.75
N THR A 575 -24.62 -16.78 8.05
CA THR A 575 -25.73 -16.95 7.08
C THR A 575 -26.70 -15.78 7.22
N ASP A 576 -27.49 -15.50 6.17
CA ASP A 576 -28.47 -14.42 6.23
C ASP A 576 -29.43 -14.62 7.42
N PRO A 577 -29.48 -13.65 8.36
CA PRO A 577 -30.36 -13.73 9.53
C PRO A 577 -31.87 -13.82 9.20
N GLY A 578 -32.27 -13.50 7.95
CA GLY A 578 -33.66 -13.56 7.49
C GLY A 578 -34.49 -12.37 7.92
N THR A 579 -35.78 -12.39 7.54
CA THR A 579 -36.70 -11.27 7.80
C THR A 579 -37.87 -11.64 8.74
N SER A 580 -38.06 -12.90 9.09
CA SER A 580 -39.26 -13.37 9.78
C SER A 580 -39.22 -13.12 11.29
N ASN A 581 -38.08 -13.23 11.91
CA ASN A 581 -37.88 -13.06 13.35
C ASN A 581 -36.55 -12.38 13.63
N VAL A 582 -36.48 -11.61 14.72
CA VAL A 582 -35.21 -11.06 15.22
C VAL A 582 -34.42 -12.19 15.87
N PRO A 583 -33.23 -12.56 15.40
CA PRO A 583 -32.39 -13.56 16.02
C PRO A 583 -32.03 -13.18 17.46
N ALA A 584 -32.04 -14.16 18.37
CA ALA A 584 -31.70 -13.95 19.78
C ALA A 584 -30.21 -13.62 19.99
N SER A 585 -29.35 -14.09 19.07
CA SER A 585 -27.91 -13.86 19.07
C SER A 585 -27.41 -13.65 17.64
N GLY A 586 -26.20 -13.10 17.49
CA GLY A 586 -25.43 -13.06 16.24
C GLY A 586 -24.20 -13.94 16.39
N SER A 587 -23.85 -14.72 15.36
CA SER A 587 -22.63 -15.53 15.39
C SER A 587 -21.35 -14.66 15.31
N PHE A 588 -21.47 -13.45 14.74
CA PHE A 588 -20.40 -12.46 14.70
C PHE A 588 -20.72 -11.25 15.59
N LEU A 589 -21.92 -10.66 15.45
CA LEU A 589 -22.33 -9.50 16.23
C LEU A 589 -23.84 -9.45 16.44
N ARG A 590 -24.27 -9.00 17.62
CA ARG A 590 -25.63 -8.52 17.90
C ARG A 590 -25.56 -7.26 18.75
N GLN A 591 -25.97 -6.13 18.20
CA GLN A 591 -25.89 -4.83 18.88
C GLN A 591 -27.20 -4.06 18.74
N THR A 592 -27.58 -3.32 19.76
CA THR A 592 -28.82 -2.51 19.80
C THR A 592 -28.44 -1.02 19.92
N LEU A 593 -29.17 -0.18 19.22
CA LEU A 593 -29.11 1.28 19.37
C LEU A 593 -30.49 1.90 19.25
N THR A 594 -30.68 3.12 19.77
CA THR A 594 -31.87 3.94 19.52
C THR A 594 -31.59 4.86 18.34
N LEU A 595 -32.46 4.82 17.33
CA LEU A 595 -32.31 5.64 16.13
C LEU A 595 -32.57 7.10 16.42
N GLN A 596 -31.82 7.96 15.74
CA GLN A 596 -32.06 9.39 15.70
C GLN A 596 -33.22 9.72 14.76
N GLY A 597 -33.69 10.99 14.76
CA GLY A 597 -34.80 11.45 13.96
C GLY A 597 -36.15 11.22 14.64
N ASN A 598 -37.23 11.72 14.04
CA ASN A 598 -38.59 11.61 14.56
C ASN A 598 -39.56 11.15 13.47
N GLY A 599 -40.43 10.22 13.79
CA GLY A 599 -41.50 9.74 12.89
C GLY A 599 -41.02 8.75 11.83
N ALA A 600 -41.97 8.27 11.06
CA ALA A 600 -41.74 7.22 10.06
C ALA A 600 -40.89 7.73 8.88
N GLY A 601 -39.91 6.94 8.49
CA GLY A 601 -38.99 7.24 7.40
C GLY A 601 -37.78 8.15 7.77
N ASN A 602 -37.79 8.75 8.96
CA ASN A 602 -36.73 9.67 9.38
C ASN A 602 -35.71 9.06 10.37
N GLY A 603 -35.88 7.79 10.75
CA GLY A 603 -34.96 7.10 11.63
C GLY A 603 -33.65 6.79 10.96
N ASN A 604 -32.54 7.10 11.63
CA ASN A 604 -31.21 6.83 11.15
C ASN A 604 -30.26 6.55 12.32
N GLY A 605 -29.18 5.83 12.06
CA GLY A 605 -28.12 5.55 13.02
C GLY A 605 -27.04 4.67 12.44
N SER A 606 -25.88 4.65 13.10
CA SER A 606 -24.72 3.85 12.70
C SER A 606 -24.05 3.21 13.89
N VAL A 607 -23.35 2.11 13.67
CA VAL A 607 -22.47 1.45 14.63
C VAL A 607 -21.15 1.11 13.98
N SER A 608 -20.10 1.18 14.77
CA SER A 608 -18.77 0.72 14.37
C SER A 608 -18.61 -0.74 14.80
N VAL A 609 -18.25 -1.60 13.87
CA VAL A 609 -18.04 -3.03 14.05
C VAL A 609 -16.54 -3.29 14.02
N VAL A 610 -15.99 -3.85 15.08
CA VAL A 610 -14.59 -4.27 15.09
C VAL A 610 -14.47 -5.56 14.30
N ILE A 611 -13.64 -5.57 13.27
CA ILE A 611 -13.18 -6.80 12.62
C ILE A 611 -11.95 -7.28 13.39
N PRO A 612 -12.03 -8.40 14.11
CA PRO A 612 -10.89 -8.86 14.90
C PRO A 612 -9.62 -9.07 14.06
N ASN A 613 -8.47 -8.85 14.67
CA ASN A 613 -7.18 -9.20 14.06
C ASN A 613 -6.97 -10.73 14.17
N ASN A 614 -7.79 -11.49 13.47
CA ASN A 614 -7.77 -12.95 13.46
C ASN A 614 -7.79 -13.43 12.01
N ILE A 615 -6.66 -14.00 11.57
CA ILE A 615 -6.48 -14.51 10.21
C ILE A 615 -7.45 -15.64 9.85
N ALA A 616 -7.92 -16.42 10.82
CA ALA A 616 -8.91 -17.46 10.59
C ALA A 616 -10.26 -16.91 10.06
N LEU A 617 -10.48 -15.61 10.14
CA LEU A 617 -11.64 -14.95 9.55
C LEU A 617 -11.45 -14.62 8.06
N ILE A 618 -10.23 -14.66 7.53
CA ILE A 618 -9.95 -14.36 6.12
C ILE A 618 -10.68 -15.39 5.23
N GLY A 619 -11.40 -14.89 4.23
CA GLY A 619 -12.23 -15.68 3.35
C GLY A 619 -13.62 -16.03 3.90
N GLN A 620 -13.89 -15.79 5.18
CA GLN A 620 -15.21 -16.02 5.74
C GLN A 620 -16.19 -14.94 5.31
N THR A 621 -17.41 -15.36 4.95
CA THR A 621 -18.48 -14.47 4.51
C THR A 621 -19.54 -14.34 5.59
N PHE A 622 -19.95 -13.09 5.83
CA PHE A 622 -20.96 -12.72 6.80
C PHE A 622 -22.11 -11.94 6.16
N PHE A 623 -23.28 -12.02 6.81
CA PHE A 623 -24.50 -11.30 6.41
C PHE A 623 -25.03 -10.52 7.59
N GLY A 624 -25.31 -9.22 7.38
CA GLY A 624 -25.87 -8.35 8.41
C GLY A 624 -27.25 -7.81 8.03
N ARG A 625 -28.15 -7.68 9.00
CA ARG A 625 -29.45 -7.02 8.87
C ARG A 625 -29.72 -6.13 10.07
N TRP A 626 -30.45 -5.05 9.81
CA TRP A 626 -31.05 -4.21 10.84
C TRP A 626 -32.51 -4.58 11.02
N TYR A 627 -32.94 -4.75 12.28
CA TYR A 627 -34.30 -4.97 12.71
C TYR A 627 -34.73 -3.76 13.53
N VAL A 628 -35.65 -2.97 12.99
CA VAL A 628 -36.12 -1.72 13.62
C VAL A 628 -37.50 -1.98 14.23
N THR A 629 -37.66 -1.78 15.53
CA THR A 629 -38.97 -1.87 16.18
C THR A 629 -39.94 -0.86 15.54
N ASP A 630 -40.96 -1.34 14.85
CA ASP A 630 -41.93 -0.51 14.13
C ASP A 630 -43.32 -1.16 14.21
N PRO A 631 -44.26 -0.60 15.00
CA PRO A 631 -45.60 -1.17 15.16
C PRO A 631 -46.42 -1.23 13.86
N GLY A 632 -46.06 -0.42 12.85
CA GLY A 632 -46.72 -0.45 11.54
C GLY A 632 -46.13 -1.47 10.56
N ALA A 633 -45.03 -2.15 10.94
CA ALA A 633 -44.44 -3.20 10.13
C ALA A 633 -45.07 -4.54 10.39
N ALA A 634 -45.08 -5.43 9.39
CA ALA A 634 -45.51 -6.81 9.53
C ALA A 634 -44.64 -7.54 10.57
N GLY A 635 -45.23 -8.08 11.63
CA GLY A 635 -44.50 -8.72 12.70
C GLY A 635 -43.87 -7.78 13.72
N GLY A 636 -44.13 -6.44 13.65
CA GLY A 636 -43.64 -5.44 14.59
C GLY A 636 -42.22 -4.97 14.37
N PHE A 637 -41.56 -5.40 13.28
CA PHE A 637 -40.22 -4.98 12.90
C PHE A 637 -40.14 -4.65 11.40
N ALA A 638 -39.63 -3.46 11.09
CA ALA A 638 -39.10 -3.14 9.77
C ALA A 638 -37.69 -3.71 9.66
N VAL A 639 -37.37 -4.34 8.54
CA VAL A 639 -36.09 -5.07 8.38
C VAL A 639 -35.41 -4.62 7.09
N THR A 640 -34.10 -4.36 7.14
CA THR A 640 -33.32 -4.03 5.94
C THR A 640 -33.15 -5.23 5.00
N PRO A 641 -32.86 -5.03 3.71
CA PRO A 641 -32.12 -6.00 2.93
C PRO A 641 -30.84 -6.41 3.69
N ALA A 642 -30.30 -7.59 3.43
CA ALA A 642 -29.02 -7.96 4.02
C ALA A 642 -27.88 -7.22 3.31
N PHE A 643 -26.84 -6.86 4.05
CA PHE A 643 -25.53 -6.60 3.48
C PHE A 643 -24.65 -7.83 3.68
N ARG A 644 -23.93 -8.21 2.64
CA ARG A 644 -23.01 -9.36 2.65
C ARG A 644 -21.58 -8.82 2.49
N PHE A 645 -20.65 -9.33 3.28
CA PHE A 645 -19.24 -9.01 3.18
C PHE A 645 -18.39 -10.25 3.45
N THR A 646 -17.21 -10.30 2.82
CA THR A 646 -16.20 -11.33 3.06
C THR A 646 -15.00 -10.67 3.68
N ILE A 647 -14.55 -11.15 4.83
CA ILE A 647 -13.35 -10.61 5.50
C ILE A 647 -12.15 -10.98 4.65
N PHE A 648 -11.28 -10.00 4.43
CA PHE A 648 -10.04 -10.17 3.69
C PHE A 648 -8.89 -9.49 4.44
N GLY A 649 -7.69 -9.80 4.02
CA GLY A 649 -6.45 -9.27 4.55
C GLY A 649 -5.33 -10.11 4.02
N GLU A 650 -4.12 -9.69 4.21
CA GLU A 650 -2.99 -10.61 4.19
C GLU A 650 -2.93 -11.16 5.61
N ALA A 651 -2.61 -12.43 5.75
CA ALA A 651 -2.06 -12.91 7.01
C ALA A 651 -1.01 -11.84 7.41
N PRO A 652 -0.95 -11.39 8.68
CA PRO A 652 0.19 -10.62 9.11
C PRO A 652 1.39 -11.29 8.45
N ALA A 653 2.28 -10.54 7.77
CA ALA A 653 3.57 -11.11 7.48
C ALA A 653 3.97 -11.70 8.82
N VAL A 654 4.12 -13.01 8.85
CA VAL A 654 4.46 -13.69 10.09
C VAL A 654 5.56 -12.83 10.61
N ASN A 655 5.35 -12.17 11.73
CA ASN A 655 6.39 -11.45 12.39
C ASN A 655 7.35 -12.57 12.73
N HIS A 656 8.29 -12.83 11.83
CA HIS A 656 9.49 -13.51 12.20
C HIS A 656 10.19 -12.51 13.12
N ALA A 657 9.70 -12.41 14.36
CA ALA A 657 10.52 -11.88 15.42
C ALA A 657 11.78 -12.72 15.31
N ALA A 658 12.86 -12.09 14.89
CA ALA A 658 14.13 -12.80 14.83
C ALA A 658 14.30 -13.44 16.19
N HIS A 659 14.55 -14.74 16.19
CA HIS A 659 14.78 -15.46 17.42
C HIS A 659 15.98 -14.80 18.12
N VAL A 660 15.73 -14.10 19.24
CA VAL A 660 16.75 -13.34 19.99
C VAL A 660 17.21 -12.04 19.26
N ASP A 661 16.31 -11.08 19.13
CA ASP A 661 16.55 -9.71 18.68
C ASP A 661 16.41 -8.73 19.87
N PHE A 662 17.50 -8.27 20.44
CA PHE A 662 17.49 -7.38 21.62
C PHE A 662 17.38 -5.90 21.25
N ASP A 663 17.67 -5.51 19.99
CA ASP A 663 17.64 -4.12 19.58
C ASP A 663 16.45 -3.75 18.69
N GLY A 664 15.69 -4.75 18.20
CA GLY A 664 14.45 -4.57 17.46
C GLY A 664 14.66 -4.30 15.97
N ASP A 665 15.84 -4.66 15.42
CA ASP A 665 16.15 -4.47 14.00
C ASP A 665 15.74 -5.67 13.11
N ARG A 666 15.10 -6.69 13.73
CA ARG A 666 14.64 -7.94 13.12
C ARG A 666 15.75 -8.87 12.64
N LYS A 667 16.92 -8.75 13.22
CA LYS A 667 18.00 -9.71 13.04
C LYS A 667 18.32 -10.35 14.37
N THR A 668 18.74 -11.61 14.31
CA THR A 668 19.24 -12.28 15.50
C THR A 668 20.55 -11.66 15.95
N ASP A 669 20.61 -11.22 17.21
CA ASP A 669 21.82 -10.68 17.83
C ASP A 669 22.78 -11.81 18.26
N ILE A 670 24.07 -11.66 17.95
CA ILE A 670 25.09 -12.53 18.52
C ILE A 670 25.14 -12.32 20.02
N SER A 671 24.76 -13.32 20.80
CA SER A 671 24.54 -13.16 22.24
C SER A 671 24.90 -14.39 23.06
N ILE A 672 25.44 -14.17 24.25
CA ILE A 672 25.83 -15.22 25.19
C ILE A 672 25.26 -14.95 26.60
N PHE A 673 24.98 -16.04 27.30
CA PHE A 673 24.80 -16.05 28.75
C PHE A 673 26.03 -16.70 29.40
N ARG A 674 26.50 -16.10 30.48
CA ARG A 674 27.65 -16.58 31.26
C ARG A 674 27.19 -17.17 32.60
N PRO A 675 27.01 -18.49 32.70
CA PRO A 675 26.48 -19.12 33.94
C PRO A 675 27.34 -18.87 35.17
N SER A 676 28.65 -18.71 35.00
CA SER A 676 29.55 -18.50 36.14
C SER A 676 29.27 -17.29 36.97
N ASN A 677 28.59 -16.28 36.44
CA ASN A 677 28.24 -15.03 37.11
C ASN A 677 26.88 -14.44 36.74
N GLY A 678 26.05 -15.13 35.97
CA GLY A 678 24.72 -14.67 35.57
C GLY A 678 24.72 -13.43 34.66
N GLN A 679 25.76 -13.27 33.82
CA GLN A 679 25.86 -12.14 32.91
C GLN A 679 25.37 -12.52 31.51
N TRP A 680 24.58 -11.64 30.90
CA TRP A 680 24.17 -11.62 29.51
C TRP A 680 25.02 -10.63 28.75
N TRP A 681 25.49 -11.01 27.56
CA TRP A 681 26.19 -10.12 26.64
C TRP A 681 25.63 -10.32 25.25
N TYR A 682 25.29 -9.22 24.55
CA TYR A 682 24.89 -9.28 23.16
C TYR A 682 25.51 -8.15 22.35
N ALA A 683 25.84 -8.46 21.11
CA ALA A 683 26.31 -7.51 20.10
C ALA A 683 25.11 -7.13 19.23
N ARG A 684 24.65 -5.91 19.32
CA ARG A 684 23.51 -5.42 18.53
C ARG A 684 23.81 -5.54 17.03
N SER A 685 22.92 -6.16 16.28
CA SER A 685 23.07 -6.37 14.83
C SER A 685 23.01 -5.05 14.05
N SER A 686 22.26 -4.04 14.55
CA SER A 686 22.10 -2.73 13.92
C SER A 686 23.36 -1.86 13.89
N ASP A 687 24.20 -1.90 14.93
CA ASP A 687 25.39 -1.04 15.05
C ASP A 687 26.66 -1.74 15.54
N GLY A 688 26.60 -3.04 15.84
CA GLY A 688 27.71 -3.87 16.32
C GLY A 688 28.18 -3.56 17.73
N GLN A 689 27.48 -2.70 18.49
CA GLN A 689 27.87 -2.37 19.87
C GLN A 689 27.52 -3.50 20.83
N SER A 690 28.43 -3.81 21.76
CA SER A 690 28.21 -4.82 22.77
C SER A 690 27.53 -4.23 24.01
N VAL A 691 26.47 -4.90 24.46
CA VAL A 691 25.71 -4.55 25.67
C VAL A 691 25.82 -5.70 26.66
N GLY A 692 25.95 -5.37 27.95
CA GLY A 692 25.99 -6.37 29.03
C GLY A 692 24.93 -6.09 30.07
N ALA A 693 24.27 -7.15 30.57
CA ALA A 693 23.32 -7.11 31.67
C ALA A 693 23.62 -8.20 32.69
N GLN A 694 23.40 -7.89 33.98
CA GLN A 694 23.52 -8.85 35.08
C GLN A 694 22.10 -9.32 35.45
N PHE A 695 21.72 -10.55 35.09
CA PHE A 695 20.38 -11.06 35.36
C PHE A 695 20.34 -12.60 35.42
N GLY A 696 19.74 -13.13 36.48
CA GLY A 696 19.70 -14.56 36.74
C GLY A 696 20.95 -15.10 37.46
N ASN A 697 21.05 -16.41 37.54
CA ASN A 697 22.19 -17.13 38.13
C ASN A 697 22.50 -18.38 37.30
N GLY A 698 23.60 -19.05 37.55
CA GLY A 698 24.10 -20.17 36.76
C GLY A 698 23.29 -21.47 36.85
N THR A 699 22.22 -21.50 37.67
CA THR A 699 21.28 -22.65 37.75
C THR A 699 19.93 -22.34 37.12
N ASP A 700 19.73 -21.12 36.66
CA ASP A 700 18.51 -20.72 35.96
C ASP A 700 18.64 -21.18 34.48
N GLU A 701 17.51 -21.55 33.88
CA GLU A 701 17.37 -21.81 32.44
C GLU A 701 17.08 -20.51 31.73
N ILE A 702 17.83 -20.20 30.67
CA ILE A 702 17.61 -18.99 29.89
C ILE A 702 16.39 -19.19 28.95
N VAL A 703 15.48 -18.21 28.94
CA VAL A 703 14.22 -18.27 28.18
C VAL A 703 13.93 -16.92 27.49
N PRO A 704 14.85 -16.44 26.62
CA PRO A 704 14.72 -15.15 25.97
C PRO A 704 13.54 -15.16 24.99
N ALA A 705 12.62 -14.22 25.10
CA ALA A 705 11.50 -14.02 24.17
C ALA A 705 10.93 -12.60 24.34
N ASP A 706 10.07 -12.16 23.42
CA ASP A 706 9.36 -10.89 23.56
C ASP A 706 8.09 -11.09 24.40
N PHE A 707 8.21 -10.98 25.73
CA PHE A 707 7.08 -11.07 26.66
C PHE A 707 6.28 -9.76 26.78
N THR A 708 6.83 -8.66 26.30
CA THR A 708 6.20 -7.34 26.37
C THR A 708 5.45 -6.96 25.12
N GLY A 709 5.79 -7.54 23.95
CA GLY A 709 5.18 -7.26 22.65
C GLY A 709 5.69 -5.97 22.02
N ASP A 710 6.91 -5.53 22.41
CA ASP A 710 7.51 -4.31 21.87
C ASP A 710 8.39 -4.56 20.64
N GLY A 711 8.46 -5.83 20.19
CA GLY A 711 9.28 -6.26 19.06
C GLY A 711 10.74 -6.51 19.40
N LYS A 712 11.09 -6.50 20.70
CA LYS A 712 12.45 -6.81 21.18
C LYS A 712 12.43 -8.00 22.11
N THR A 713 13.52 -8.77 22.08
CA THR A 713 13.69 -9.88 23.01
C THR A 713 13.94 -9.36 24.44
N ASP A 714 13.11 -9.78 25.37
CA ASP A 714 13.32 -9.57 26.81
C ASP A 714 14.37 -10.57 27.34
N ILE A 715 15.22 -10.11 28.26
CA ILE A 715 16.13 -10.99 29.01
C ILE A 715 15.29 -11.74 30.04
N ALA A 716 15.18 -13.05 29.91
CA ALA A 716 14.36 -13.84 30.79
C ALA A 716 15.02 -15.14 31.24
N VAL A 717 14.71 -15.54 32.45
CA VAL A 717 15.16 -16.82 33.01
C VAL A 717 13.97 -17.54 33.66
N TRP A 718 13.95 -18.85 33.52
CA TRP A 718 13.08 -19.73 34.26
C TRP A 718 13.91 -20.48 35.31
N ARG A 719 13.41 -20.52 36.53
CA ARG A 719 14.09 -21.13 37.67
C ARG A 719 13.49 -22.50 38.01
N PRO A 720 14.10 -23.61 37.55
CA PRO A 720 13.53 -24.96 37.74
C PRO A 720 13.30 -25.35 39.18
N LEU A 721 14.07 -24.80 40.11
CA LEU A 721 13.98 -25.15 41.55
C LEU A 721 12.61 -24.84 42.15
N ASN A 722 11.96 -23.73 41.77
CA ASN A 722 10.71 -23.25 42.32
C ASN A 722 9.63 -22.95 41.26
N GLY A 723 9.89 -23.19 39.98
CA GLY A 723 8.97 -22.93 38.88
C GLY A 723 8.69 -21.45 38.66
N GLU A 724 9.68 -20.56 38.82
CA GLU A 724 9.51 -19.13 38.75
C GLU A 724 10.10 -18.58 37.45
N TRP A 725 9.32 -17.85 36.69
CA TRP A 725 9.76 -17.03 35.56
C TRP A 725 10.14 -15.65 36.03
N ILE A 726 11.28 -15.13 35.59
CA ILE A 726 11.76 -13.79 35.93
C ILE A 726 12.12 -13.13 34.61
N VAL A 727 11.46 -12.03 34.28
CA VAL A 727 11.60 -11.31 33.01
C VAL A 727 12.08 -9.89 33.27
N LEU A 728 13.18 -9.50 32.64
CA LEU A 728 13.68 -8.13 32.58
C LEU A 728 13.19 -7.50 31.26
N ARG A 729 12.32 -6.51 31.37
CA ARG A 729 11.67 -5.89 30.22
C ARG A 729 12.64 -5.07 29.37
N SER A 730 12.58 -5.25 28.07
CA SER A 730 13.31 -4.45 27.09
C SER A 730 12.89 -2.98 27.06
N GLU A 731 11.58 -2.71 27.31
CA GLU A 731 10.98 -1.38 27.24
C GLU A 731 11.55 -0.36 28.26
N ASP A 732 11.72 -0.78 29.53
CA ASP A 732 12.03 0.15 30.61
C ASP A 732 13.07 -0.38 31.62
N SER A 733 13.63 -1.58 31.35
CA SER A 733 14.56 -2.28 32.25
C SER A 733 13.99 -2.61 33.63
N SER A 734 12.68 -2.58 33.82
CA SER A 734 12.02 -3.13 35.00
C SER A 734 11.93 -4.65 34.89
N TYR A 735 11.76 -5.33 36.05
CA TYR A 735 11.56 -6.78 36.01
C TYR A 735 10.32 -7.19 36.80
N TYR A 736 9.79 -8.34 36.44
CA TYR A 736 8.71 -9.01 37.19
C TYR A 736 8.99 -10.51 37.28
N ALA A 737 8.30 -11.16 38.22
CA ALA A 737 8.42 -12.59 38.42
C ALA A 737 7.04 -13.23 38.53
N VAL A 738 6.88 -14.41 37.92
CA VAL A 738 5.62 -15.17 37.88
C VAL A 738 5.91 -16.63 38.25
N PRO A 739 5.29 -17.17 39.29
CA PRO A 739 5.38 -18.59 39.63
C PRO A 739 4.52 -19.40 38.63
N PHE A 740 5.14 -20.11 37.71
CA PHE A 740 4.44 -20.96 36.73
C PHE A 740 5.32 -22.12 36.28
N GLY A 741 4.86 -23.35 36.56
CA GLY A 741 5.61 -24.57 36.33
C GLY A 741 6.03 -25.25 37.66
N ALA A 742 6.79 -26.32 37.53
CA ALA A 742 7.35 -27.08 38.66
C ALA A 742 8.72 -27.68 38.32
N GLY A 743 9.49 -28.07 39.31
CA GLY A 743 10.76 -28.74 39.08
C GLY A 743 10.63 -30.00 38.22
N GLY A 744 11.46 -30.11 37.22
CA GLY A 744 11.39 -31.21 36.24
C GLY A 744 10.50 -30.95 35.00
N ASP A 745 9.89 -29.78 34.91
CA ASP A 745 9.28 -29.27 33.68
C ASP A 745 10.39 -28.73 32.75
N SER A 746 10.14 -28.62 31.42
CA SER A 746 10.96 -27.94 30.44
C SER A 746 10.27 -26.67 29.99
N ALA A 747 10.95 -25.54 30.00
CA ALA A 747 10.39 -24.28 29.54
C ALA A 747 10.22 -24.30 28.01
N ALA A 748 9.13 -23.70 27.52
CA ALA A 748 8.78 -23.66 26.10
C ALA A 748 7.99 -22.37 25.77
N PRO A 749 8.53 -21.16 26.01
CA PRO A 749 7.81 -19.93 25.75
C PRO A 749 7.64 -19.72 24.25
N ALA A 750 6.45 -19.24 23.85
CA ALA A 750 6.13 -18.83 22.48
C ALA A 750 4.77 -18.10 22.50
N ASP A 751 4.39 -17.47 21.42
CA ASP A 751 3.06 -16.85 21.26
C ASP A 751 2.02 -17.91 20.86
N TYR A 752 1.31 -18.47 21.85
CA TYR A 752 0.29 -19.51 21.63
C TYR A 752 -1.11 -18.96 21.35
N ASP A 753 -1.34 -17.66 21.54
CA ASP A 753 -2.65 -17.06 21.32
C ASP A 753 -2.68 -15.98 20.22
N ALA A 754 -1.55 -15.72 19.54
CA ALA A 754 -1.35 -14.80 18.44
C ALA A 754 -1.61 -13.32 18.81
N ASP A 755 -1.23 -12.90 20.00
CA ASP A 755 -1.35 -11.52 20.42
C ASP A 755 -0.06 -10.70 20.25
N GLY A 756 1.00 -11.33 19.73
CA GLY A 756 2.30 -10.73 19.50
C GLY A 756 3.23 -10.75 20.71
N LYS A 757 2.87 -11.43 21.79
CA LYS A 757 3.68 -11.61 22.99
C LYS A 757 4.00 -13.08 23.21
N ALA A 758 5.18 -13.34 23.71
CA ALA A 758 5.50 -14.69 24.16
C ALA A 758 4.73 -15.04 25.44
N ASP A 759 4.07 -16.18 25.43
CA ASP A 759 3.38 -16.77 26.58
C ASP A 759 4.36 -17.62 27.41
N MET A 760 4.18 -17.65 28.72
CA MET A 760 4.94 -18.54 29.59
C MET A 760 4.38 -19.96 29.47
N ALA A 761 5.20 -20.91 29.04
CA ALA A 761 4.77 -22.28 28.86
C ALA A 761 5.81 -23.28 29.37
N VAL A 762 5.32 -24.40 29.90
CA VAL A 762 6.17 -25.51 30.33
C VAL A 762 5.60 -26.85 29.87
N PHE A 763 6.49 -27.74 29.45
CA PHE A 763 6.17 -29.13 29.16
C PHE A 763 6.59 -30.04 30.31
N ARG A 764 5.65 -30.76 30.88
CA ARG A 764 5.88 -31.75 31.93
C ARG A 764 6.01 -33.14 31.30
N ALA A 765 7.22 -33.55 31.02
CA ALA A 765 7.49 -34.84 30.37
C ALA A 765 6.93 -36.05 31.13
N SER A 766 6.98 -36.04 32.46
CA SER A 766 6.51 -37.14 33.32
C SER A 766 5.00 -37.48 33.17
N SER A 767 4.19 -36.47 32.76
CA SER A 767 2.75 -36.65 32.52
C SER A 767 2.36 -36.36 31.06
N ALA A 768 3.34 -36.04 30.19
CA ALA A 768 3.15 -35.57 28.81
C ALA A 768 2.13 -34.41 28.73
N THR A 769 2.26 -33.43 29.62
CA THR A 769 1.28 -32.33 29.76
C THR A 769 1.97 -31.00 29.56
N TRP A 770 1.38 -30.19 28.70
CA TRP A 770 1.72 -28.80 28.49
C TRP A 770 0.86 -27.90 29.38
N PHE A 771 1.49 -26.96 30.03
CA PHE A 771 0.85 -25.86 30.76
C PHE A 771 1.29 -24.58 30.10
N ILE A 772 0.33 -23.76 29.64
CA ILE A 772 0.58 -22.53 28.90
C ILE A 772 -0.21 -21.42 29.60
N GLN A 773 0.46 -20.35 30.00
CA GLN A 773 -0.16 -19.15 30.54
C GLN A 773 -0.27 -18.14 29.39
N ALA A 774 -1.30 -18.29 28.59
CA ALA A 774 -1.57 -17.41 27.46
C ALA A 774 -1.96 -16.00 27.93
N SER A 775 -1.38 -14.99 27.35
CA SER A 775 -1.48 -13.59 27.78
C SER A 775 -2.91 -13.04 27.64
N THR A 776 -3.66 -13.46 26.62
CA THR A 776 -5.06 -13.04 26.39
C THR A 776 -6.09 -14.13 26.70
N GLN A 777 -5.72 -15.41 26.63
CA GLN A 777 -6.65 -16.54 26.78
C GLN A 777 -6.59 -17.22 28.17
N GLY A 778 -5.64 -16.82 29.03
CA GLY A 778 -5.45 -17.43 30.34
C GLY A 778 -4.76 -18.80 30.28
N THR A 779 -4.91 -19.62 31.31
CA THR A 779 -4.18 -20.89 31.41
C THR A 779 -4.80 -21.97 30.51
N ILE A 780 -3.99 -22.53 29.62
CA ILE A 780 -4.30 -23.64 28.72
C ILE A 780 -3.56 -24.88 29.22
N ILE A 781 -4.25 -26.03 29.32
CA ILE A 781 -3.64 -27.30 29.71
C ILE A 781 -3.90 -28.31 28.57
N ARG A 782 -2.84 -28.89 28.02
CA ARG A 782 -2.92 -29.87 26.94
C ARG A 782 -2.09 -31.10 27.26
N GLN A 783 -2.65 -32.27 27.03
CA GLN A 783 -1.95 -33.53 27.14
C GLN A 783 -1.48 -33.96 25.75
N PHE A 784 -0.18 -33.84 25.50
CA PHE A 784 0.45 -34.16 24.21
C PHE A 784 1.91 -34.52 24.40
N GLY A 785 2.37 -35.59 23.69
CA GLY A 785 3.72 -36.11 23.81
C GLY A 785 3.83 -37.38 24.62
N ALA A 786 5.02 -37.70 25.10
CA ALA A 786 5.34 -38.84 25.97
C ALA A 786 6.50 -38.48 26.92
N ASN A 787 6.72 -39.32 27.89
CA ASN A 787 7.88 -39.18 28.77
C ASN A 787 9.18 -39.33 28.00
N GLY A 788 10.10 -38.37 28.16
CA GLY A 788 11.39 -38.31 27.46
C GLY A 788 11.33 -37.61 26.10
N ASP A 789 10.18 -37.08 25.71
CA ASP A 789 10.06 -36.17 24.57
C ASP A 789 10.64 -34.79 24.92
N VAL A 790 11.11 -34.06 23.93
CA VAL A 790 11.71 -32.75 24.02
C VAL A 790 10.80 -31.74 23.29
N PRO A 791 10.38 -30.64 23.92
CA PRO A 791 9.54 -29.62 23.27
C PRO A 791 10.29 -28.94 22.12
N GLN A 792 9.57 -28.72 21.01
CA GLN A 792 10.09 -28.05 19.80
C GLN A 792 8.99 -27.14 19.23
N VAL A 793 8.77 -26.03 19.90
CA VAL A 793 7.68 -25.10 19.55
C VAL A 793 8.00 -24.32 18.29
N GLY A 794 6.99 -24.00 17.52
CA GLY A 794 7.05 -23.18 16.31
C GLY A 794 5.68 -23.09 15.66
N ASP A 795 5.49 -22.20 14.74
CA ASP A 795 4.29 -22.12 13.91
C ASP A 795 4.50 -23.03 12.68
N TYR A 796 3.96 -24.24 12.69
CA TYR A 796 4.13 -25.21 11.61
C TYR A 796 3.02 -25.18 10.57
N ASP A 797 1.98 -24.35 10.76
CA ASP A 797 0.88 -24.22 9.78
C ASP A 797 0.63 -22.79 9.30
N ALA A 798 1.44 -21.83 9.74
CA ALA A 798 1.42 -20.42 9.39
C ALA A 798 0.12 -19.69 9.77
N ASP A 799 -0.47 -20.04 10.93
CA ASP A 799 -1.67 -19.38 11.42
C ASP A 799 -1.36 -18.23 12.41
N GLY A 800 -0.09 -17.96 12.66
CA GLY A 800 0.41 -16.94 13.57
C GLY A 800 0.45 -17.35 15.02
N LYS A 801 0.19 -18.63 15.36
CA LYS A 801 0.29 -19.22 16.69
C LYS A 801 1.40 -20.22 16.75
N ALA A 802 2.04 -20.28 17.89
CA ALA A 802 2.95 -21.38 18.15
C ALA A 802 2.18 -22.70 18.36
N ASP A 803 2.59 -23.73 17.66
CA ASP A 803 2.07 -25.08 17.76
C ASP A 803 2.76 -25.87 18.86
N ILE A 804 2.03 -26.80 19.46
CA ILE A 804 2.56 -27.73 20.44
C ILE A 804 3.29 -28.85 19.71
N ALA A 805 4.60 -28.94 19.85
CA ALA A 805 5.42 -29.92 19.17
C ALA A 805 6.44 -30.56 20.07
N VAL A 806 6.75 -31.84 19.82
CA VAL A 806 7.78 -32.59 20.52
C VAL A 806 8.63 -33.42 19.55
N TYR A 807 9.95 -33.43 19.82
CA TYR A 807 10.86 -34.42 19.26
C TYR A 807 11.04 -35.58 20.23
N ARG A 808 10.96 -36.81 19.73
CA ARG A 808 11.16 -38.04 20.49
C ARG A 808 12.52 -38.64 20.17
N PRO A 809 13.57 -38.41 20.97
CA PRO A 809 14.91 -38.88 20.69
C PRO A 809 15.00 -40.40 20.56
N ALA A 810 14.23 -41.15 21.37
CA ALA A 810 14.26 -42.63 21.35
C ALA A 810 13.94 -43.26 19.98
N SER A 811 13.17 -42.56 19.12
CA SER A 811 12.76 -43.05 17.79
C SER A 811 13.08 -42.10 16.65
N GLY A 812 13.60 -40.88 16.92
CA GLY A 812 13.83 -39.85 15.89
C GLY A 812 12.53 -39.31 15.27
N GLN A 813 11.46 -39.33 16.03
CA GLN A 813 10.13 -38.91 15.55
C GLN A 813 9.76 -37.52 16.03
N TRP A 814 9.15 -36.75 15.15
CA TRP A 814 8.49 -35.48 15.44
C TRP A 814 6.99 -35.68 15.52
N TRP A 815 6.37 -35.12 16.55
CA TRP A 815 4.93 -35.08 16.76
C TRP A 815 4.52 -33.63 16.96
N ILE A 816 3.60 -33.13 16.14
CA ILE A 816 3.19 -31.73 16.09
C ILE A 816 1.68 -31.65 16.10
N GLU A 817 1.10 -31.02 17.13
CA GLU A 817 -0.32 -30.69 17.19
C GLU A 817 -0.47 -29.26 16.70
N ARG A 818 -0.72 -29.10 15.40
CA ARG A 818 -0.89 -27.79 14.73
C ARG A 818 -2.23 -27.20 15.14
N SER A 819 -2.24 -25.89 15.41
CA SER A 819 -3.38 -25.18 15.99
C SER A 819 -4.59 -25.15 15.04
N THR A 820 -4.40 -25.10 13.72
CA THR A 820 -5.46 -25.13 12.71
C THR A 820 -5.42 -26.35 11.81
N ALA A 821 -4.25 -26.88 11.46
CA ALA A 821 -4.12 -28.00 10.51
C ALA A 821 -4.11 -29.38 11.14
N GLY A 822 -4.22 -29.48 12.48
CA GLY A 822 -4.31 -30.73 13.21
C GLY A 822 -3.02 -31.52 13.34
N LEU A 823 -3.10 -32.79 13.79
CA LEU A 823 -1.94 -33.61 14.11
C LEU A 823 -1.09 -33.95 12.88
N PHE A 824 0.22 -33.74 12.99
CA PHE A 824 1.23 -34.20 12.06
C PHE A 824 2.30 -35.00 12.78
N ALA A 825 2.81 -36.08 12.17
CA ALA A 825 3.92 -36.84 12.71
C ALA A 825 4.82 -37.35 11.57
N THR A 826 6.12 -37.29 11.78
CA THR A 826 7.11 -37.80 10.82
C THR A 826 8.35 -38.31 11.54
N GLN A 827 9.07 -39.23 10.89
CA GLN A 827 10.38 -39.68 11.38
C GLN A 827 11.46 -38.94 10.62
N PHE A 828 12.19 -38.05 11.33
CA PHE A 828 13.30 -37.29 10.77
C PHE A 828 14.34 -37.02 11.86
N GLY A 829 15.43 -37.76 11.83
CA GLY A 829 16.49 -37.72 12.83
C GLY A 829 16.79 -39.07 13.47
N VAL A 830 17.77 -39.07 14.38
CA VAL A 830 18.18 -40.19 15.23
C VAL A 830 18.46 -39.70 16.65
N SER A 831 18.58 -40.62 17.61
CA SER A 831 18.66 -40.29 19.05
C SER A 831 19.79 -39.34 19.46
N THR A 832 20.79 -39.18 18.65
CA THR A 832 21.96 -38.31 18.91
C THR A 832 21.89 -36.95 18.22
N ASP A 833 20.85 -36.72 17.44
CA ASP A 833 20.66 -35.45 16.74
C ASP A 833 20.07 -34.40 17.68
N MET A 834 20.47 -33.15 17.51
CA MET A 834 19.96 -32.00 18.25
C MET A 834 18.86 -31.33 17.41
N PRO A 835 17.57 -31.37 17.82
CA PRO A 835 16.51 -30.74 17.07
C PRO A 835 16.63 -29.20 17.07
N VAL A 836 16.30 -28.57 15.95
CA VAL A 836 16.45 -27.14 15.69
C VAL A 836 15.33 -26.68 14.74
N ALA A 837 14.10 -26.66 15.22
CA ALA A 837 12.95 -26.23 14.43
C ALA A 837 12.96 -24.71 14.22
N MET A 838 12.97 -24.28 12.95
CA MET A 838 12.81 -22.86 12.56
C MET A 838 12.40 -22.79 11.10
N ASP A 839 11.95 -21.62 10.62
CA ASP A 839 11.69 -21.40 9.21
C ASP A 839 13.00 -21.13 8.44
N TYR A 840 13.58 -22.19 7.86
CA TYR A 840 14.78 -22.12 7.02
C TYR A 840 14.50 -21.80 5.55
N THR A 841 13.22 -21.91 5.15
CA THR A 841 12.81 -21.72 3.76
C THR A 841 12.16 -20.37 3.50
N GLY A 842 11.66 -19.71 4.55
CA GLY A 842 11.02 -18.37 4.46
C GLY A 842 9.58 -18.44 3.96
N ASP A 843 8.91 -19.59 4.18
CA ASP A 843 7.50 -19.76 3.77
C ASP A 843 6.50 -19.38 4.88
N GLY A 844 7.01 -18.95 6.03
CA GLY A 844 6.21 -18.60 7.19
C GLY A 844 5.87 -19.75 8.10
N LYS A 845 6.41 -20.95 7.86
CA LYS A 845 6.21 -22.13 8.67
C LYS A 845 7.54 -22.59 9.26
N ALA A 846 7.48 -23.11 10.47
CA ALA A 846 8.62 -23.79 11.04
C ALA A 846 8.93 -25.08 10.24
N ASP A 847 10.17 -25.20 9.77
CA ASP A 847 10.72 -26.41 9.19
C ASP A 847 11.19 -27.35 10.29
N ILE A 848 11.11 -28.64 10.05
CA ILE A 848 11.68 -29.64 10.94
C ILE A 848 13.17 -29.74 10.65
N GLY A 849 14.01 -29.42 11.63
CA GLY A 849 15.46 -29.43 11.46
C GLY A 849 16.19 -30.15 12.60
N PHE A 850 17.38 -30.63 12.34
CA PHE A 850 18.31 -31.07 13.37
C PHE A 850 19.76 -30.85 12.96
N PHE A 851 20.62 -30.60 13.96
CA PHE A 851 22.07 -30.62 13.84
C PHE A 851 22.58 -31.97 14.29
N ARG A 852 23.49 -32.57 13.50
CA ARG A 852 24.13 -33.86 13.81
C ARG A 852 25.56 -33.65 14.28
N PRO A 853 25.86 -33.74 15.58
CA PRO A 853 27.23 -33.51 16.07
C PRO A 853 28.24 -34.45 15.50
N SER A 854 27.90 -35.71 15.22
CA SER A 854 28.84 -36.72 14.72
C SER A 854 29.42 -36.39 13.35
N SER A 855 28.72 -35.64 12.51
CA SER A 855 29.17 -35.22 11.17
C SER A 855 29.34 -33.69 11.03
N GLY A 856 28.83 -32.89 11.95
CA GLY A 856 28.82 -31.44 11.84
C GLY A 856 27.87 -30.92 10.76
N GLU A 857 26.79 -31.65 10.50
CA GLU A 857 25.83 -31.34 9.42
C GLU A 857 24.46 -30.99 9.98
N TRP A 858 23.79 -30.07 9.29
CA TRP A 858 22.39 -29.72 9.47
C TRP A 858 21.53 -30.47 8.47
N PHE A 859 20.39 -30.95 8.90
CA PHE A 859 19.39 -31.60 8.07
C PHE A 859 18.08 -30.90 8.27
N ILE A 860 17.47 -30.40 7.20
CA ILE A 860 16.21 -29.61 7.23
C ILE A 860 15.20 -30.27 6.31
N LEU A 861 14.02 -30.59 6.85
CA LEU A 861 12.87 -31.10 6.14
C LEU A 861 11.92 -29.93 5.90
N ARG A 862 11.74 -29.58 4.64
CA ARG A 862 10.96 -28.41 4.22
C ARG A 862 9.47 -28.58 4.53
N SER A 863 8.89 -27.53 5.05
CA SER A 863 7.44 -27.45 5.33
C SER A 863 6.59 -27.47 4.07
N GLU A 864 7.07 -26.89 2.93
CA GLU A 864 6.30 -26.72 1.70
C GLU A 864 6.03 -28.02 0.95
N ASP A 865 7.03 -28.92 0.87
CA ASP A 865 6.94 -30.10 0.00
C ASP A 865 7.44 -31.41 0.64
N SER A 866 7.85 -31.35 1.90
CA SER A 866 8.46 -32.47 2.65
C SER A 866 9.74 -33.03 1.99
N SER A 867 10.39 -32.30 1.12
CA SER A 867 11.74 -32.61 0.68
C SER A 867 12.75 -32.20 1.76
N PHE A 868 13.96 -32.80 1.76
CA PHE A 868 14.98 -32.38 2.71
C PHE A 868 16.28 -31.96 2.00
N PHE A 869 17.06 -31.15 2.68
CA PHE A 869 18.42 -30.81 2.28
C PHE A 869 19.35 -30.89 3.49
N ALA A 870 20.67 -31.02 3.21
CA ALA A 870 21.68 -31.04 4.25
C ALA A 870 22.73 -29.94 3.99
N VAL A 871 23.20 -29.34 5.09
CA VAL A 871 24.21 -28.28 5.05
C VAL A 871 25.42 -28.73 5.91
N PRO A 872 26.59 -28.98 5.34
CA PRO A 872 27.79 -29.31 6.11
C PRO A 872 28.36 -28.03 6.72
N PHE A 873 27.94 -27.71 7.96
CA PHE A 873 28.34 -26.49 8.65
C PHE A 873 28.42 -26.69 10.15
N GLY A 874 29.59 -26.82 10.68
CA GLY A 874 29.90 -27.03 12.09
C GLY A 874 30.93 -28.13 12.34
N SER A 875 31.13 -28.44 13.61
CA SER A 875 31.96 -29.56 14.09
C SER A 875 31.30 -30.24 15.30
N SER A 876 31.81 -31.39 15.69
CA SER A 876 31.20 -32.24 16.72
C SER A 876 31.10 -31.61 18.12
N THR A 877 31.84 -30.54 18.38
CA THR A 877 31.85 -29.83 19.68
C THR A 877 31.12 -28.48 19.64
N ASP A 878 30.61 -28.11 18.50
CA ASP A 878 29.92 -26.85 18.34
C ASP A 878 28.49 -26.95 18.87
N ILE A 879 27.95 -25.85 19.37
CA ILE A 879 26.59 -25.73 19.83
C ILE A 879 25.78 -25.06 18.71
N PRO A 880 24.72 -25.68 18.17
CA PRO A 880 23.85 -25.02 17.19
C PRO A 880 23.14 -23.83 17.79
N ALA A 881 23.12 -22.73 17.08
CA ALA A 881 22.51 -21.48 17.50
C ALA A 881 21.79 -20.82 16.30
N PRO A 882 20.75 -21.47 15.75
CA PRO A 882 20.06 -20.94 14.57
C PRO A 882 19.37 -19.61 14.84
N GLY A 883 19.18 -18.81 13.81
CA GLY A 883 18.49 -17.54 13.87
C GLY A 883 18.58 -16.80 12.54
N ASP A 884 17.81 -15.77 12.33
CA ASP A 884 17.90 -14.90 11.15
C ASP A 884 18.92 -13.78 11.41
N TYR A 885 20.22 -14.05 11.12
CA TYR A 885 21.30 -13.10 11.37
C TYR A 885 21.51 -12.06 10.28
N ASP A 886 20.90 -12.24 9.13
CA ASP A 886 20.98 -11.28 8.04
C ASP A 886 19.66 -10.56 7.76
N GLY A 887 18.58 -10.94 8.45
CA GLY A 887 17.29 -10.27 8.43
C GLY A 887 16.49 -10.56 7.16
N ASP A 888 16.68 -11.72 6.50
CA ASP A 888 16.00 -12.06 5.25
C ASP A 888 14.70 -12.85 5.46
N GLY A 889 14.30 -13.06 6.71
CA GLY A 889 13.12 -13.83 7.09
C GLY A 889 13.32 -15.33 7.06
N LYS A 890 14.56 -15.81 6.89
CA LYS A 890 14.95 -17.22 6.95
C LYS A 890 15.91 -17.46 8.10
N ALA A 891 15.75 -18.59 8.75
CA ALA A 891 16.72 -19.01 9.74
C ALA A 891 18.05 -19.41 9.07
N ASP A 892 19.13 -18.86 9.57
CA ASP A 892 20.50 -19.19 9.18
C ASP A 892 21.03 -20.38 9.98
N THR A 893 21.84 -21.23 9.36
CA THR A 893 22.57 -22.27 10.08
C THR A 893 23.79 -21.67 10.77
N ALA A 894 23.79 -21.69 12.11
CA ALA A 894 24.83 -21.05 12.90
C ALA A 894 25.29 -21.96 14.04
N VAL A 895 26.59 -21.90 14.36
CA VAL A 895 27.17 -22.64 15.48
C VAL A 895 28.07 -21.73 16.32
N PHE A 896 28.03 -21.94 17.62
CA PHE A 896 28.99 -21.39 18.57
C PHE A 896 30.01 -22.44 18.97
N ARG A 897 31.29 -22.09 18.91
CA ARG A 897 32.41 -22.98 19.30
C ARG A 897 32.90 -22.62 20.70
N PRO A 898 32.51 -23.36 21.75
CA PRO A 898 32.83 -23.01 23.12
C PRO A 898 34.32 -22.97 23.44
N SER A 899 35.12 -23.78 22.73
CA SER A 899 36.56 -23.85 22.96
C SER A 899 37.33 -22.56 22.61
N THR A 900 36.78 -21.75 21.71
CA THR A 900 37.38 -20.51 21.21
C THR A 900 36.52 -19.25 21.42
N GLY A 901 35.29 -19.41 21.89
CA GLY A 901 34.35 -18.30 21.97
C GLY A 901 33.99 -17.69 20.60
N THR A 902 33.98 -18.55 19.55
CA THR A 902 33.81 -18.07 18.16
C THR A 902 32.50 -18.57 17.57
N TRP A 903 31.79 -17.65 16.95
CA TRP A 903 30.57 -17.86 16.18
C TRP A 903 30.93 -18.11 14.71
N TYR A 904 30.32 -19.10 14.12
CA TYR A 904 30.29 -19.35 12.69
C TYR A 904 28.85 -19.31 12.26
N ILE A 905 28.51 -18.44 11.33
CA ILE A 905 27.12 -18.17 10.89
C ILE A 905 27.12 -18.27 9.37
N ASN A 906 26.35 -19.20 8.83
CA ASN A 906 26.16 -19.36 7.40
C ASN A 906 24.85 -18.68 7.01
N ARG A 907 24.94 -17.38 6.75
CA ARG A 907 23.81 -16.53 6.42
C ARG A 907 23.25 -16.85 5.04
N SER A 908 21.95 -16.96 4.95
CA SER A 908 21.23 -17.42 3.74
C SER A 908 21.45 -16.50 2.53
N THR A 909 21.61 -15.20 2.73
CA THR A 909 21.83 -14.22 1.65
C THR A 909 23.19 -13.53 1.69
N GLN A 910 23.82 -13.38 2.87
CA GLN A 910 25.04 -12.59 3.03
C GLN A 910 26.33 -13.44 3.18
N GLY A 911 26.22 -14.77 3.06
CA GLY A 911 27.36 -15.69 3.16
C GLY A 911 27.88 -15.83 4.59
N ILE A 912 29.07 -16.46 4.74
CA ILE A 912 29.58 -16.84 6.05
C ILE A 912 30.12 -15.64 6.81
N LEU A 913 29.65 -15.49 8.07
CA LEU A 913 30.18 -14.58 9.07
C LEU A 913 30.91 -15.37 10.14
N ILE A 914 32.12 -14.93 10.51
CA ILE A 914 32.88 -15.47 11.63
C ILE A 914 33.10 -14.33 12.61
N SER A 915 32.67 -14.51 13.85
CA SER A 915 32.76 -13.48 14.91
C SER A 915 33.28 -14.08 16.21
N ALA A 916 34.27 -13.43 16.80
CA ALA A 916 34.75 -13.79 18.13
C ALA A 916 33.91 -13.02 19.17
N PHE A 917 33.02 -13.72 19.85
CA PHE A 917 32.14 -13.13 20.87
C PHE A 917 31.78 -14.18 21.93
N GLY A 918 32.32 -14.01 23.13
CA GLY A 918 32.18 -14.93 24.25
C GLY A 918 33.53 -15.53 24.68
N ILE A 919 33.50 -16.39 25.67
CA ILE A 919 34.61 -17.13 26.21
C ILE A 919 34.23 -18.61 26.47
N SER A 920 35.16 -19.43 26.79
CA SER A 920 34.91 -20.83 27.16
C SER A 920 34.01 -20.93 28.38
N GLY A 921 32.92 -21.69 28.28
CA GLY A 921 31.90 -21.88 29.31
C GLY A 921 30.68 -20.95 29.17
N ASP A 922 30.69 -20.01 28.19
CA ASP A 922 29.50 -19.26 27.85
C ASP A 922 28.50 -20.12 27.03
N LEU A 923 27.20 -19.83 27.17
CA LEU A 923 26.13 -20.47 26.41
C LEU A 923 25.61 -19.46 25.36
N PRO A 924 25.47 -19.85 24.08
CA PRO A 924 24.85 -18.99 23.08
C PRO A 924 23.37 -18.82 23.39
N VAL A 925 22.86 -17.58 23.43
CA VAL A 925 21.46 -17.30 23.76
C VAL A 925 20.50 -17.81 22.68
N PRO A 926 20.77 -17.73 21.37
CA PRO A 926 19.93 -18.33 20.35
C PRO A 926 19.80 -19.86 20.41
N ALA A 927 20.64 -20.53 21.20
CA ALA A 927 20.52 -21.96 21.50
C ALA A 927 19.63 -22.27 22.70
N ALA A 928 18.97 -21.30 23.30
CA ALA A 928 18.17 -21.47 24.52
C ALA A 928 17.14 -22.60 24.44
N TYR A 929 16.64 -22.87 23.25
CA TYR A 929 15.60 -23.89 22.98
C TYR A 929 16.15 -25.12 22.22
N VAL A 930 17.45 -25.23 22.08
CA VAL A 930 18.14 -26.41 21.57
C VAL A 930 18.50 -27.31 22.75
N PRO A 931 18.02 -28.57 22.80
CA PRO A 931 18.14 -29.42 23.98
C PRO A 931 19.59 -29.86 24.27
#